data_b7fbe42865e5995162ab25e98eaad757
#
_entry.id   b7fbe42865e5995162ab25e98eaad757
#
_cell.length_a   1.000
_cell.length_b   1.000
_cell.length_c   1.000
_cell.angle_alpha   90.00
_cell.angle_beta   90.00
_cell.angle_gamma   90.00
#
_symmetry.space_group_name_H-M   'P 1'
#
loop_
_entity.id
_entity.type
_entity.pdbx_description
1 polymer ?
#
loop_
_entity_poly.entity_id
_entity_poly.type
_entity_poly.pdbx_seq_one_letter_code
_entity_poly.pdbx_strand_id
1 'polypeptide(L)'
;MKKLTGREIIRMYLDFFCERGHTEVDSAPLIPMNDPTVLWINAGVTPLKKYFDGTVVPSNRRLTSCQKCIRTGDIEEVGKTARHHTFFQMLGNFSIGDYFRDEALTWAWELLTSPKYFDMDKDKLYITVYTDDVDSYNKWISLGVKPSHLVKLDGNFWEIGPGPSGPDTEIFYDRGEKYDKEGKGIKLLQEEIENDRYIEIWNNVLSQFNATEGLKREEYPELPSKNIDTGMGVERMACIMQGTETNYETDLFMPIMKKIEEICSIPYMGQMEFKVIADHIRTLTFALSDGAVFENVGRGYVLRRLLRRASRMGKKLNINREFLSDMVDVVVENYKDTYPDLVGTKSKVKELIAKEERLFQKTLLAGEKRLEELFDSGTKVISGEDAFKLYDTYGYPIELTIEAAEERGFKVDTDSFNAYMSAQKELARNSRKVEASMNLQNDLLINYKKESKFVGYEKLGLETEVMDIMKDNVFVDSSSEDCYIFLKENPFYAESGGQVSDSGYLKNDNCKLEVMDVIKAPNGQHLLYVKVLDGTVNKGDKILTHVLKEKRLAIMKNHSSVHLLQRSLQELLGNSVHQAGSKVDENMLRFDFNYQGKLSDELIVKVEELVNKRINAGYDVTIEYLPIKEAIKKGAMALFSDKYGDIVRVVTIGDSIELCAGTHIDNTKNIGRFAIASVENKGTDTYRVTAATDNNIVPILKEEISKYNEEMIRLLDKAKRIINEAKENDIDLEFNFNIDNSDPESYKDIVYNKNELAMLREELKKLEKDFNTKKSEKSVSDLSSFLDIKEDINGITTIISITNGYDINTLRQIVSALSNQLDNNFILLANINDDNSVNYIAKSNSNRVNCGDIVKDLAVRSSGNGGGNKSFAQGGGTDGSITSKLLENVKEIIRNL
;
A
#
# COMPACT_ATOMS: atom_id res chain seq x y z
N MET A 1 0.59 -47.54 -12.49
CA MET A 1 0.93 -46.13 -12.24
C MET A 1 2.12 -46.06 -11.29
N LYS A 2 3.16 -45.32 -11.66
CA LYS A 2 4.36 -45.13 -10.81
C LYS A 2 4.07 -44.21 -9.63
N LYS A 3 4.76 -44.38 -8.53
CA LYS A 3 4.80 -43.36 -7.45
C LYS A 3 5.99 -42.44 -7.70
N LEU A 4 5.71 -41.18 -7.98
CA LEU A 4 6.74 -40.17 -8.32
C LEU A 4 6.62 -38.96 -7.39
N THR A 5 7.78 -38.45 -7.01
CA THR A 5 7.87 -37.12 -6.36
C THR A 5 7.60 -36.00 -7.35
N GLY A 6 7.25 -34.81 -6.87
CA GLY A 6 7.04 -33.63 -7.73
C GLY A 6 8.27 -33.35 -8.61
N ARG A 7 9.47 -33.50 -8.07
CA ARG A 7 10.72 -33.34 -8.83
C ARG A 7 10.91 -34.38 -9.95
N GLU A 8 10.59 -35.63 -9.69
CA GLU A 8 10.65 -36.70 -10.69
C GLU A 8 9.61 -36.49 -11.80
N ILE A 9 8.41 -36.00 -11.46
CA ILE A 9 7.39 -35.60 -12.43
C ILE A 9 7.92 -34.51 -13.36
N ILE A 10 8.47 -33.42 -12.79
CA ILE A 10 9.06 -32.32 -13.55
C ILE A 10 10.13 -32.84 -14.49
N ARG A 11 11.09 -33.61 -13.97
CA ARG A 11 12.20 -34.08 -14.80
C ARG A 11 11.74 -35.02 -15.91
N MET A 12 10.84 -35.97 -15.59
CA MET A 12 10.30 -36.90 -16.59
C MET A 12 9.58 -36.19 -17.74
N TYR A 13 8.82 -35.14 -17.42
CA TYR A 13 8.14 -34.33 -18.43
C TYR A 13 9.13 -33.59 -19.34
N LEU A 14 10.07 -32.87 -18.72
CA LEU A 14 11.05 -32.07 -19.47
C LEU A 14 11.96 -32.95 -20.34
N ASP A 15 12.43 -34.08 -19.79
CA ASP A 15 13.26 -35.04 -20.54
C ASP A 15 12.49 -35.64 -21.71
N PHE A 16 11.20 -35.98 -21.51
CA PHE A 16 10.34 -36.52 -22.58
C PHE A 16 10.25 -35.57 -23.77
N PHE A 17 10.07 -34.27 -23.53
CA PHE A 17 9.99 -33.28 -24.59
C PHE A 17 11.35 -32.92 -25.18
N CYS A 18 12.40 -32.89 -24.37
CA CYS A 18 13.77 -32.74 -24.85
C CYS A 18 14.19 -33.87 -25.81
N GLU A 19 13.81 -35.16 -25.52
CA GLU A 19 13.98 -36.29 -26.43
C GLU A 19 13.30 -36.09 -27.79
N ARG A 20 12.29 -35.18 -27.87
CA ARG A 20 11.52 -34.81 -29.07
C ARG A 20 11.93 -33.49 -29.68
N GLY A 21 13.13 -33.02 -29.33
CA GLY A 21 13.78 -31.84 -29.93
C GLY A 21 13.33 -30.50 -29.35
N HIS A 22 12.66 -30.51 -28.17
CA HIS A 22 12.36 -29.25 -27.47
C HIS A 22 13.60 -28.72 -26.74
N THR A 23 13.71 -27.40 -26.67
CA THR A 23 14.68 -26.74 -25.81
C THR A 23 14.02 -26.45 -24.46
N GLU A 24 14.64 -26.95 -23.38
CA GLU A 24 14.24 -26.58 -22.03
C GLU A 24 14.58 -25.11 -21.79
N VAL A 25 13.61 -24.34 -21.33
CA VAL A 25 13.77 -22.93 -20.97
C VAL A 25 13.50 -22.74 -19.49
N ASP A 26 14.31 -21.90 -18.86
CA ASP A 26 14.17 -21.59 -17.44
C ASP A 26 12.81 -20.90 -17.17
N SER A 27 12.31 -21.10 -15.96
CA SER A 27 11.13 -20.38 -15.49
C SER A 27 11.37 -18.88 -15.47
N ALA A 28 10.52 -18.13 -16.15
CA ALA A 28 10.52 -16.68 -16.03
C ALA A 28 10.18 -16.24 -14.58
N PRO A 29 10.63 -15.07 -14.15
CA PRO A 29 10.17 -14.47 -12.90
C PRO A 29 8.64 -14.32 -12.87
N LEU A 30 8.06 -14.41 -11.69
CA LEU A 30 6.61 -14.25 -11.49
C LEU A 30 6.09 -12.86 -11.86
N ILE A 31 6.98 -11.87 -11.87
CA ILE A 31 6.66 -10.50 -12.30
C ILE A 31 6.74 -10.43 -13.82
N PRO A 32 5.63 -10.14 -14.55
CA PRO A 32 5.64 -10.01 -15.99
C PRO A 32 6.60 -8.90 -16.43
N MET A 33 7.46 -9.20 -17.39
CA MET A 33 8.34 -8.20 -18.03
C MET A 33 7.63 -7.67 -19.30
N ASN A 34 7.35 -6.36 -19.34
CA ASN A 34 6.74 -5.68 -20.49
C ASN A 34 5.30 -6.13 -20.86
N ASP A 35 4.56 -6.70 -19.92
CA ASP A 35 3.15 -7.03 -20.12
C ASP A 35 2.28 -6.39 -19.02
N PRO A 36 1.68 -5.22 -19.27
CA PRO A 36 0.81 -4.54 -18.29
C PRO A 36 -0.58 -5.20 -18.16
N THR A 37 -0.92 -6.15 -19.04
CA THR A 37 -2.25 -6.78 -19.06
C THR A 37 -2.44 -7.81 -17.96
N VAL A 38 -1.35 -8.34 -17.40
CA VAL A 38 -1.39 -9.34 -16.34
C VAL A 38 -0.65 -8.87 -15.09
N LEU A 39 -1.24 -9.14 -13.94
CA LEU A 39 -0.65 -8.76 -12.65
C LEU A 39 0.54 -9.68 -12.30
N TRP A 40 0.41 -10.97 -12.59
CA TRP A 40 1.39 -12.02 -12.34
C TRP A 40 1.47 -12.94 -13.54
N ILE A 41 2.60 -13.64 -13.72
CA ILE A 41 2.69 -14.76 -14.64
C ILE A 41 1.72 -15.85 -14.12
N ASN A 42 0.70 -16.18 -14.90
CA ASN A 42 -0.43 -17.04 -14.52
C ASN A 42 -0.55 -18.31 -15.37
N ALA A 43 0.28 -18.45 -16.42
CA ALA A 43 0.35 -19.60 -17.30
C ALA A 43 1.75 -19.74 -17.91
N GLY A 44 2.06 -20.95 -18.43
CA GLY A 44 3.32 -21.26 -19.07
C GLY A 44 3.60 -20.42 -20.33
N VAL A 45 2.56 -20.09 -21.09
CA VAL A 45 2.65 -19.30 -22.32
C VAL A 45 2.85 -17.81 -22.06
N THR A 46 2.49 -17.29 -20.88
CA THR A 46 2.52 -15.86 -20.62
C THR A 46 3.87 -15.19 -20.93
N PRO A 47 5.03 -15.74 -20.55
CA PRO A 47 6.33 -15.15 -20.92
C PRO A 47 6.70 -15.39 -22.38
N LEU A 48 5.99 -16.23 -23.11
CA LEU A 48 6.26 -16.63 -24.47
C LEU A 48 5.36 -15.94 -25.51
N LYS A 49 4.42 -15.08 -25.09
CA LYS A 49 3.46 -14.40 -25.98
C LYS A 49 4.08 -13.82 -27.24
N LYS A 50 5.25 -13.17 -27.11
CA LYS A 50 5.98 -12.58 -28.24
C LYS A 50 6.39 -13.57 -29.35
N TYR A 51 6.42 -14.86 -29.05
CA TYR A 51 6.68 -15.91 -30.04
C TYR A 51 5.39 -16.34 -30.73
N PHE A 52 4.28 -16.35 -30.00
CA PHE A 52 2.97 -16.75 -30.48
C PHE A 52 2.33 -15.70 -31.40
N ASP A 53 2.56 -14.40 -31.11
CA ASP A 53 2.06 -13.29 -31.94
C ASP A 53 2.99 -13.01 -33.15
N GLY A 54 4.10 -13.72 -33.26
CA GLY A 54 5.05 -13.58 -34.36
C GLY A 54 5.99 -12.35 -34.28
N THR A 55 5.94 -11.60 -33.19
CA THR A 55 6.81 -10.43 -32.97
C THR A 55 8.28 -10.83 -32.90
N VAL A 56 8.57 -12.01 -32.35
CA VAL A 56 9.92 -12.56 -32.25
C VAL A 56 9.91 -14.03 -32.69
N VAL A 57 10.89 -14.42 -33.50
CA VAL A 57 11.09 -15.84 -33.88
C VAL A 57 12.10 -16.45 -32.91
N PRO A 58 11.76 -17.51 -32.16
CA PRO A 58 12.72 -18.16 -31.28
C PRO A 58 13.77 -18.95 -32.07
N SER A 59 14.93 -19.16 -31.46
CA SER A 59 16.02 -19.96 -32.08
C SER A 59 15.63 -21.43 -32.28
N ASN A 60 14.81 -21.97 -31.39
CA ASN A 60 14.12 -23.26 -31.55
C ASN A 60 12.63 -23.03 -31.41
N ARG A 61 11.83 -23.58 -32.32
CA ARG A 61 10.36 -23.48 -32.34
C ARG A 61 9.67 -24.47 -31.40
N ARG A 62 10.43 -25.37 -30.78
CA ARG A 62 9.97 -26.34 -29.79
C ARG A 62 10.57 -25.96 -28.44
N LEU A 63 9.74 -25.55 -27.52
CA LEU A 63 10.17 -25.16 -26.17
C LEU A 63 9.44 -26.00 -25.13
N THR A 64 10.09 -26.25 -23.98
CA THR A 64 9.46 -26.85 -22.80
C THR A 64 9.97 -26.18 -21.53
N SER A 65 9.09 -26.08 -20.53
CA SER A 65 9.44 -25.43 -19.27
C SER A 65 8.62 -25.92 -18.09
N CYS A 66 9.10 -25.67 -16.89
CA CYS A 66 8.34 -25.71 -15.64
C CYS A 66 8.19 -24.29 -15.11
N GLN A 67 7.11 -23.61 -15.48
CA GLN A 67 6.90 -22.20 -15.18
C GLN A 67 6.26 -22.01 -13.81
N LYS A 68 6.82 -21.09 -13.02
CA LYS A 68 6.22 -20.55 -11.81
C LYS A 68 4.99 -19.72 -12.16
N CYS A 69 3.85 -19.97 -11.53
CA CYS A 69 2.61 -19.26 -11.80
C CYS A 69 1.93 -18.80 -10.52
N ILE A 70 1.26 -17.64 -10.56
CA ILE A 70 0.38 -17.15 -9.50
C ILE A 70 -1.00 -16.83 -10.09
N ARG A 71 -2.05 -17.38 -9.45
CA ARG A 71 -3.46 -17.04 -9.71
C ARG A 71 -4.08 -16.45 -8.46
N THR A 72 -4.56 -15.23 -8.55
CA THR A 72 -5.11 -14.48 -7.41
C THR A 72 -6.62 -14.69 -7.22
N GLY A 73 -7.32 -15.14 -8.27
CA GLY A 73 -8.74 -15.50 -8.20
C GLY A 73 -9.04 -16.67 -7.26
N ASP A 74 -8.06 -17.55 -7.04
CA ASP A 74 -8.22 -18.77 -6.27
C ASP A 74 -7.91 -18.61 -4.75
N ILE A 75 -7.55 -17.41 -4.31
CA ILE A 75 -7.10 -17.17 -2.92
C ILE A 75 -8.16 -17.62 -1.90
N GLU A 76 -9.43 -17.35 -2.14
CA GLU A 76 -10.53 -17.72 -1.24
C GLU A 76 -10.77 -19.21 -1.18
N GLU A 77 -10.47 -19.95 -2.26
CA GLU A 77 -10.65 -21.39 -2.35
C GLU A 77 -9.49 -22.19 -1.75
N VAL A 78 -8.35 -21.50 -1.48
CA VAL A 78 -7.20 -22.12 -0.83
C VAL A 78 -7.57 -22.60 0.57
N GLY A 79 -7.36 -23.87 0.81
CA GLY A 79 -7.67 -24.57 2.07
C GLY A 79 -9.07 -25.17 2.13
N LYS A 80 -10.03 -24.70 1.30
CA LYS A 80 -11.40 -25.24 1.20
C LYS A 80 -11.47 -26.42 0.23
N THR A 81 -10.79 -26.31 -0.88
CA THR A 81 -10.76 -27.35 -1.92
C THR A 81 -9.50 -28.21 -1.84
N ALA A 82 -9.50 -29.32 -2.53
CA ALA A 82 -8.36 -30.25 -2.57
C ALA A 82 -7.22 -29.78 -3.49
N ARG A 83 -7.47 -28.83 -4.42
CA ARG A 83 -6.61 -28.59 -5.58
C ARG A 83 -6.24 -27.13 -5.88
N HIS A 84 -6.89 -26.13 -5.24
CA HIS A 84 -6.60 -24.73 -5.51
C HIS A 84 -5.39 -24.22 -4.73
N HIS A 85 -4.55 -23.48 -5.44
CA HIS A 85 -3.33 -22.86 -4.93
C HIS A 85 -3.18 -21.43 -5.45
N THR A 86 -2.59 -20.56 -4.64
CA THR A 86 -2.18 -19.24 -5.11
C THR A 86 -0.94 -19.33 -6.00
N PHE A 87 0.07 -20.06 -5.57
CA PHE A 87 1.25 -20.38 -6.37
C PHE A 87 1.20 -21.84 -6.80
N PHE A 88 1.51 -22.10 -8.06
CA PHE A 88 1.65 -23.46 -8.58
C PHE A 88 2.69 -23.52 -9.71
N GLN A 89 3.13 -24.72 -10.03
CA GLN A 89 4.10 -24.99 -11.07
C GLN A 89 3.37 -25.57 -12.29
N MET A 90 3.58 -24.96 -13.45
CA MET A 90 2.97 -25.39 -14.71
C MET A 90 4.03 -25.94 -15.66
N LEU A 91 3.96 -27.23 -15.96
CA LEU A 91 4.72 -27.86 -17.02
C LEU A 91 4.09 -27.57 -18.37
N GLY A 92 4.88 -27.13 -19.33
CA GLY A 92 4.39 -26.80 -20.66
C GLY A 92 5.32 -27.28 -21.75
N ASN A 93 4.73 -27.73 -22.87
CA ASN A 93 5.40 -27.89 -24.13
C ASN A 93 4.75 -26.99 -25.18
N PHE A 94 5.59 -26.31 -25.94
CA PHE A 94 5.17 -25.26 -26.85
C PHE A 94 5.70 -25.53 -28.25
N SER A 95 4.83 -25.32 -29.25
CA SER A 95 5.17 -25.31 -30.65
C SER A 95 4.88 -23.97 -31.27
N ILE A 96 5.86 -23.33 -31.82
CA ILE A 96 5.73 -22.03 -32.50
C ILE A 96 5.79 -22.27 -34.04
N GLY A 97 4.64 -22.66 -34.60
CA GLY A 97 4.54 -22.95 -36.04
C GLY A 97 5.39 -24.12 -36.53
N ASP A 98 5.58 -25.14 -35.70
CA ASP A 98 6.32 -26.36 -36.06
C ASP A 98 5.36 -27.58 -36.10
N TYR A 99 5.07 -28.22 -34.96
CA TYR A 99 4.08 -29.28 -34.88
C TYR A 99 2.74 -28.75 -34.38
N PHE A 100 1.69 -29.54 -34.58
CA PHE A 100 0.33 -29.14 -34.17
C PHE A 100 -0.39 -30.30 -33.49
N ARG A 101 -1.71 -30.40 -33.67
CA ARG A 101 -2.66 -31.36 -33.02
C ARG A 101 -2.13 -32.80 -33.01
N ASP A 102 -1.70 -33.33 -34.16
CA ASP A 102 -1.40 -34.73 -34.28
C ASP A 102 -0.26 -35.20 -33.38
N GLU A 103 0.81 -34.48 -33.37
CA GLU A 103 1.97 -34.73 -32.53
C GLU A 103 1.65 -34.41 -31.06
N ALA A 104 1.03 -33.27 -30.79
CA ALA A 104 0.74 -32.85 -29.44
C ALA A 104 -0.08 -33.88 -28.67
N LEU A 105 -1.24 -34.30 -29.24
CA LEU A 105 -2.13 -35.24 -28.58
C LEU A 105 -1.52 -36.65 -28.51
N THR A 106 -0.75 -37.06 -29.54
CA THR A 106 -0.04 -38.33 -29.51
C THR A 106 0.98 -38.38 -28.40
N TRP A 107 1.79 -37.35 -28.25
CA TRP A 107 2.80 -37.27 -27.21
C TRP A 107 2.19 -37.12 -25.81
N ALA A 108 1.10 -36.39 -25.68
CA ALA A 108 0.35 -36.32 -24.42
C ALA A 108 -0.13 -37.71 -23.97
N TRP A 109 -0.75 -38.46 -24.88
CA TRP A 109 -1.22 -39.79 -24.58
C TRP A 109 -0.08 -40.77 -24.27
N GLU A 110 1.00 -40.70 -25.03
CA GLU A 110 2.20 -41.54 -24.81
C GLU A 110 2.81 -41.27 -23.43
N LEU A 111 3.00 -40.00 -23.07
CA LEU A 111 3.61 -39.62 -21.80
C LEU A 111 2.77 -40.12 -20.63
N LEU A 112 1.45 -39.98 -20.72
CA LEU A 112 0.55 -40.39 -19.64
C LEU A 112 0.43 -41.91 -19.48
N THR A 113 0.32 -42.64 -20.61
CA THR A 113 -0.13 -44.04 -20.58
C THR A 113 0.99 -45.06 -20.78
N SER A 114 2.16 -44.65 -21.28
CA SER A 114 3.26 -45.58 -21.53
C SER A 114 3.92 -46.04 -20.22
N PRO A 115 4.21 -47.37 -20.06
CA PRO A 115 4.96 -47.88 -18.90
C PRO A 115 6.36 -47.27 -18.72
N LYS A 116 6.94 -46.74 -19.78
CA LYS A 116 8.24 -46.03 -19.70
C LYS A 116 8.12 -44.74 -18.88
N TYR A 117 6.98 -44.04 -18.96
CA TYR A 117 6.77 -42.73 -18.37
C TYR A 117 5.84 -42.77 -17.16
N PHE A 118 4.68 -42.09 -17.19
CA PHE A 118 3.78 -42.00 -16.01
C PHE A 118 2.97 -43.30 -15.75
N ASP A 119 2.77 -44.14 -16.76
CA ASP A 119 2.10 -45.44 -16.63
C ASP A 119 0.69 -45.33 -16.00
N MET A 120 -0.07 -44.33 -16.42
CA MET A 120 -1.44 -44.15 -15.94
C MET A 120 -2.40 -45.14 -16.57
N ASP A 121 -3.41 -45.54 -15.77
CA ASP A 121 -4.50 -46.40 -16.23
C ASP A 121 -5.38 -45.61 -17.23
N LYS A 122 -5.43 -46.12 -18.48
CA LYS A 122 -6.22 -45.56 -19.57
C LYS A 122 -7.71 -45.47 -19.27
N ASP A 123 -8.23 -46.40 -18.45
CA ASP A 123 -9.63 -46.43 -18.07
C ASP A 123 -10.02 -45.40 -17.00
N LYS A 124 -9.04 -44.66 -16.46
CA LYS A 124 -9.23 -43.56 -15.54
C LYS A 124 -9.02 -42.19 -16.18
N LEU A 125 -8.65 -42.15 -17.47
CA LEU A 125 -8.46 -40.90 -18.19
C LEU A 125 -9.74 -40.53 -18.94
N TYR A 126 -10.22 -39.33 -18.69
CA TYR A 126 -11.35 -38.69 -19.35
C TYR A 126 -10.87 -37.44 -20.05
N ILE A 127 -11.45 -37.11 -21.19
CA ILE A 127 -10.97 -36.02 -22.03
C ILE A 127 -12.16 -35.15 -22.45
N THR A 128 -11.97 -33.84 -22.35
CA THR A 128 -12.91 -32.88 -22.90
C THR A 128 -12.35 -32.28 -24.19
N VAL A 129 -13.20 -31.92 -25.10
CA VAL A 129 -12.85 -31.27 -26.37
C VAL A 129 -13.89 -30.22 -26.71
N TYR A 130 -13.47 -29.17 -27.42
CA TYR A 130 -14.41 -28.16 -27.92
C TYR A 130 -15.46 -28.79 -28.81
N THR A 131 -16.72 -28.36 -28.69
CA THR A 131 -17.88 -28.98 -29.36
C THR A 131 -17.68 -29.13 -30.85
N ASP A 132 -17.12 -28.14 -31.55
CA ASP A 132 -16.89 -28.12 -32.98
C ASP A 132 -15.51 -28.65 -33.41
N ASP A 133 -14.62 -29.01 -32.47
CA ASP A 133 -13.31 -29.59 -32.82
C ASP A 133 -13.41 -31.11 -33.09
N VAL A 134 -13.97 -31.44 -34.24
CA VAL A 134 -14.13 -32.83 -34.70
C VAL A 134 -12.78 -33.53 -34.90
N ASP A 135 -11.74 -32.78 -35.28
CA ASP A 135 -10.41 -33.33 -35.55
C ASP A 135 -9.75 -33.82 -34.25
N SER A 136 -9.80 -33.04 -33.17
CA SER A 136 -9.29 -33.47 -31.86
C SER A 136 -10.08 -34.67 -31.33
N TYR A 137 -11.40 -34.67 -31.47
CA TYR A 137 -12.24 -35.81 -31.09
C TYR A 137 -11.81 -37.09 -31.81
N ASN A 138 -11.70 -37.05 -33.14
CA ASN A 138 -11.26 -38.20 -33.95
C ASN A 138 -9.85 -38.63 -33.63
N LYS A 139 -8.97 -37.68 -33.37
CA LYS A 139 -7.58 -37.98 -32.99
C LYS A 139 -7.54 -38.78 -31.68
N TRP A 140 -8.29 -38.40 -30.65
CA TRP A 140 -8.37 -39.13 -29.39
C TRP A 140 -8.91 -40.54 -29.56
N ILE A 141 -9.94 -40.71 -30.39
CA ILE A 141 -10.47 -42.05 -30.76
C ILE A 141 -9.38 -42.91 -31.41
N SER A 142 -8.61 -42.34 -32.35
CA SER A 142 -7.52 -43.06 -33.04
C SER A 142 -6.39 -43.48 -32.09
N LEU A 143 -6.20 -42.77 -30.99
CA LEU A 143 -5.23 -43.09 -29.93
C LEU A 143 -5.76 -44.13 -28.93
N GLY A 144 -7.01 -44.55 -29.08
CA GLY A 144 -7.64 -45.60 -28.29
C GLY A 144 -8.41 -45.11 -27.07
N VAL A 145 -8.75 -43.84 -27.02
CA VAL A 145 -9.66 -43.29 -25.99
C VAL A 145 -11.08 -43.80 -26.30
N LYS A 146 -11.80 -44.31 -25.30
CA LYS A 146 -13.17 -44.79 -25.45
C LYS A 146 -14.11 -43.61 -25.69
N PRO A 147 -15.12 -43.73 -26.61
CA PRO A 147 -16.09 -42.64 -26.80
C PRO A 147 -16.85 -42.24 -25.53
N SER A 148 -17.01 -43.14 -24.58
CA SER A 148 -17.62 -42.86 -23.27
C SER A 148 -16.76 -42.03 -22.35
N HIS A 149 -15.47 -41.84 -22.66
CA HIS A 149 -14.52 -41.04 -21.93
C HIS A 149 -14.23 -39.68 -22.59
N LEU A 150 -14.90 -39.39 -23.70
CA LEU A 150 -14.82 -38.14 -24.44
C LEU A 150 -16.07 -37.31 -24.22
N VAL A 151 -15.88 -36.07 -23.75
CA VAL A 151 -16.96 -35.12 -23.50
C VAL A 151 -16.75 -33.90 -24.37
N LYS A 152 -17.80 -33.41 -25.01
CA LYS A 152 -17.79 -32.20 -25.82
C LYS A 152 -18.33 -31.04 -24.99
N LEU A 153 -17.54 -29.92 -24.89
CA LEU A 153 -17.90 -28.76 -24.13
C LEU A 153 -17.63 -27.48 -24.92
N ASP A 154 -18.53 -26.52 -24.85
CA ASP A 154 -18.36 -25.20 -25.46
C ASP A 154 -17.32 -24.38 -24.72
N GLY A 155 -17.05 -24.72 -23.45
CA GLY A 155 -16.03 -24.14 -22.62
C GLY A 155 -14.60 -24.42 -23.08
N ASN A 156 -14.36 -25.50 -23.84
CA ASN A 156 -13.04 -25.89 -24.35
C ASN A 156 -12.57 -25.04 -25.55
N PHE A 157 -12.64 -23.72 -25.39
CA PHE A 157 -12.07 -22.76 -26.32
C PHE A 157 -11.30 -21.70 -25.50
N TRP A 158 -9.99 -21.73 -25.64
CA TRP A 158 -9.10 -20.87 -24.87
C TRP A 158 -8.93 -19.50 -25.52
N GLU A 159 -9.21 -18.45 -24.76
CA GLU A 159 -9.02 -17.05 -25.15
C GLU A 159 -8.80 -16.18 -23.91
N ILE A 160 -7.81 -15.25 -23.97
CA ILE A 160 -7.57 -14.26 -22.93
C ILE A 160 -7.50 -12.89 -23.61
N GLY A 161 -8.65 -12.27 -23.85
CA GLY A 161 -8.75 -11.02 -24.60
C GLY A 161 -8.22 -11.12 -26.03
N PRO A 162 -7.92 -10.02 -26.72
CA PRO A 162 -7.39 -10.03 -28.07
C PRO A 162 -6.04 -10.73 -28.16
N GLY A 163 -5.85 -11.56 -29.17
CA GLY A 163 -4.61 -12.29 -29.44
C GLY A 163 -4.80 -13.77 -29.75
N PRO A 164 -3.71 -14.56 -29.64
CA PRO A 164 -3.73 -16.00 -29.94
C PRO A 164 -4.80 -16.74 -29.14
N SER A 165 -5.62 -17.51 -29.82
CA SER A 165 -6.76 -18.26 -29.29
C SER A 165 -7.01 -19.52 -30.07
N GLY A 166 -7.85 -20.41 -29.55
CA GLY A 166 -8.26 -21.63 -30.25
C GLY A 166 -8.91 -22.67 -29.37
N PRO A 167 -9.41 -23.74 -29.98
CA PRO A 167 -9.98 -24.87 -29.25
C PRO A 167 -8.90 -25.50 -28.36
N ASP A 168 -9.34 -26.00 -27.22
CA ASP A 168 -8.49 -26.77 -26.34
C ASP A 168 -9.09 -28.12 -25.95
N THR A 169 -8.23 -28.97 -25.41
CA THR A 169 -8.64 -30.30 -24.94
C THR A 169 -7.95 -30.57 -23.61
N GLU A 170 -8.77 -30.88 -22.63
CA GLU A 170 -8.33 -31.09 -21.26
C GLU A 170 -8.37 -32.58 -20.90
N ILE A 171 -7.38 -33.01 -20.16
CA ILE A 171 -7.26 -34.39 -19.70
C ILE A 171 -7.50 -34.44 -18.21
N PHE A 172 -8.50 -35.26 -17.82
CA PHE A 172 -8.92 -35.46 -16.43
C PHE A 172 -8.57 -36.87 -15.97
N TYR A 173 -8.25 -36.99 -14.67
CA TYR A 173 -8.09 -38.30 -14.03
C TYR A 173 -9.25 -38.57 -13.08
N ASP A 174 -9.96 -39.72 -13.29
CA ASP A 174 -11.03 -40.22 -12.42
C ASP A 174 -10.43 -40.85 -11.15
N ARG A 175 -10.60 -40.20 -10.01
CA ARG A 175 -10.16 -40.69 -8.68
C ARG A 175 -11.11 -41.72 -8.09
N GLY A 176 -12.27 -41.98 -8.72
CA GLY A 176 -13.23 -42.96 -8.33
C GLY A 176 -14.45 -42.41 -7.57
N GLU A 177 -15.44 -43.32 -7.42
CA GLU A 177 -16.75 -42.98 -6.89
C GLU A 177 -16.79 -42.42 -5.48
N LYS A 178 -15.76 -42.67 -4.66
CA LYS A 178 -15.68 -42.13 -3.29
C LYS A 178 -15.67 -40.58 -3.23
N TYR A 179 -15.29 -39.93 -4.35
CA TYR A 179 -15.27 -38.47 -4.50
C TYR A 179 -16.52 -37.90 -5.17
N ASP A 180 -17.53 -38.76 -5.45
CA ASP A 180 -18.79 -38.35 -6.07
C ASP A 180 -19.96 -38.73 -5.15
N LYS A 181 -20.16 -37.93 -4.13
CA LYS A 181 -21.16 -38.21 -3.07
C LYS A 181 -22.61 -38.26 -3.59
N GLU A 182 -22.85 -37.57 -4.69
CA GLU A 182 -24.20 -37.48 -5.29
C GLU A 182 -24.44 -38.53 -6.39
N GLY A 183 -23.42 -39.30 -6.77
CA GLY A 183 -23.51 -40.35 -7.79
C GLY A 183 -23.77 -39.83 -9.20
N LYS A 184 -23.35 -38.59 -9.52
CA LYS A 184 -23.59 -37.95 -10.82
C LYS A 184 -22.74 -38.55 -11.95
N GLY A 185 -21.64 -39.20 -11.64
CA GLY A 185 -20.78 -39.82 -12.64
C GLY A 185 -20.25 -38.81 -13.66
N ILE A 186 -20.29 -39.18 -14.95
CA ILE A 186 -19.79 -38.38 -16.07
C ILE A 186 -20.48 -37.01 -16.20
N LYS A 187 -21.68 -36.85 -15.62
CA LYS A 187 -22.37 -35.55 -15.62
C LYS A 187 -21.59 -34.47 -14.92
N LEU A 188 -20.72 -34.84 -13.97
CA LEU A 188 -19.82 -33.89 -13.33
C LEU A 188 -18.92 -33.15 -14.34
N LEU A 189 -18.47 -33.84 -15.39
CA LEU A 189 -17.74 -33.21 -16.50
C LEU A 189 -18.67 -32.55 -17.52
N GLN A 190 -19.79 -33.22 -17.91
CA GLN A 190 -20.70 -32.73 -18.93
C GLN A 190 -21.39 -31.40 -18.56
N GLU A 191 -21.64 -31.17 -17.29
CA GLU A 191 -22.30 -29.99 -16.75
C GLU A 191 -21.31 -29.04 -16.08
N GLU A 192 -19.99 -29.27 -16.25
CA GLU A 192 -18.89 -28.46 -15.67
C GLU A 192 -19.05 -28.23 -14.16
N ILE A 193 -19.59 -29.24 -13.44
CA ILE A 193 -19.80 -29.16 -11.99
C ILE A 193 -18.45 -29.30 -11.27
N GLU A 194 -18.12 -28.36 -10.42
CA GLU A 194 -16.92 -28.44 -9.61
C GLU A 194 -16.95 -29.69 -8.71
N ASN A 195 -15.90 -30.52 -8.78
CA ASN A 195 -15.84 -31.79 -8.09
C ASN A 195 -14.39 -32.24 -7.80
N ASP A 196 -14.23 -33.18 -6.87
CA ASP A 196 -12.94 -33.80 -6.53
C ASP A 196 -12.75 -35.19 -7.16
N ARG A 197 -13.71 -35.69 -7.96
CA ARG A 197 -13.62 -36.96 -8.67
C ARG A 197 -12.78 -36.87 -9.93
N TYR A 198 -13.14 -35.96 -10.81
CA TYR A 198 -12.42 -35.71 -12.06
C TYR A 198 -11.50 -34.54 -11.92
N ILE A 199 -10.21 -34.82 -11.78
CA ILE A 199 -9.21 -33.76 -11.62
C ILE A 199 -8.55 -33.49 -12.96
N GLU A 200 -8.70 -32.28 -13.47
CA GLU A 200 -7.95 -31.80 -14.63
C GLU A 200 -6.46 -31.83 -14.32
N ILE A 201 -5.70 -32.59 -15.10
CA ILE A 201 -4.26 -32.75 -14.95
C ILE A 201 -3.47 -32.03 -16.04
N TRP A 202 -4.04 -31.88 -17.24
CA TRP A 202 -3.34 -31.30 -18.38
C TRP A 202 -4.30 -30.66 -19.36
N ASN A 203 -4.08 -29.40 -19.72
CA ASN A 203 -4.77 -28.70 -20.81
C ASN A 203 -3.84 -28.58 -22.02
N ASN A 204 -4.35 -28.87 -23.24
CA ASN A 204 -3.64 -28.74 -24.51
C ASN A 204 -4.40 -27.76 -25.40
N VAL A 205 -3.86 -26.56 -25.57
CA VAL A 205 -4.45 -25.47 -26.36
C VAL A 205 -3.92 -25.51 -27.79
N LEU A 206 -4.82 -25.53 -28.74
CA LEU A 206 -4.56 -25.52 -30.19
C LEU A 206 -4.72 -24.09 -30.69
N SER A 207 -3.71 -23.25 -30.45
CA SER A 207 -3.75 -21.82 -30.79
C SER A 207 -3.63 -21.62 -32.30
N GLN A 208 -4.75 -21.37 -32.96
CA GLN A 208 -4.83 -21.21 -34.41
C GLN A 208 -5.57 -19.97 -34.88
N PHE A 209 -6.26 -19.27 -34.00
CA PHE A 209 -7.02 -18.06 -34.30
C PHE A 209 -6.48 -16.85 -33.56
N ASN A 210 -6.79 -15.66 -34.06
CA ASN A 210 -6.50 -14.39 -33.41
C ASN A 210 -7.80 -13.78 -32.91
N ALA A 211 -8.10 -13.94 -31.63
CA ALA A 211 -9.26 -13.33 -31.01
C ALA A 211 -9.23 -11.81 -31.24
N THR A 212 -10.29 -11.27 -31.77
CA THR A 212 -10.41 -9.85 -32.13
C THR A 212 -11.65 -9.28 -31.45
N GLU A 213 -11.47 -8.17 -30.75
CA GLU A 213 -12.56 -7.51 -30.04
C GLU A 213 -13.71 -7.15 -30.98
N GLY A 214 -14.94 -7.48 -30.60
CA GLY A 214 -16.15 -7.22 -31.37
C GLY A 214 -16.51 -8.28 -32.42
N LEU A 215 -15.66 -9.29 -32.67
CA LEU A 215 -15.97 -10.45 -33.50
C LEU A 215 -16.43 -11.64 -32.64
N LYS A 216 -17.22 -12.54 -33.27
CA LYS A 216 -17.54 -13.81 -32.67
C LYS A 216 -16.44 -14.85 -32.95
N ARG A 217 -16.36 -15.92 -32.19
CA ARG A 217 -15.35 -16.98 -32.35
C ARG A 217 -15.24 -17.54 -33.77
N GLU A 218 -16.39 -17.72 -34.46
CA GLU A 218 -16.45 -18.21 -35.82
C GLU A 218 -15.90 -17.21 -36.85
N GLU A 219 -15.76 -15.95 -36.47
CA GLU A 219 -15.29 -14.86 -37.33
C GLU A 219 -13.81 -14.53 -37.07
N TYR A 220 -13.15 -15.18 -36.09
CA TYR A 220 -11.77 -14.91 -35.78
C TYR A 220 -10.85 -15.27 -36.97
N PRO A 221 -9.94 -14.36 -37.38
CA PRO A 221 -8.98 -14.68 -38.40
C PRO A 221 -7.99 -15.73 -37.93
N GLU A 222 -7.56 -16.61 -38.84
CA GLU A 222 -6.50 -17.57 -38.54
C GLU A 222 -5.17 -16.87 -38.27
N LEU A 223 -4.37 -17.40 -37.34
CA LEU A 223 -3.00 -16.97 -37.13
C LEU A 223 -2.12 -17.33 -38.34
N PRO A 224 -1.04 -16.56 -38.64
CA PRO A 224 -0.10 -16.87 -39.70
C PRO A 224 0.54 -18.28 -39.57
N SER A 225 0.64 -18.76 -38.32
CA SER A 225 1.09 -20.13 -38.01
C SER A 225 0.29 -20.70 -36.85
N LYS A 226 0.00 -22.00 -36.90
CA LYS A 226 -0.67 -22.71 -35.83
C LYS A 226 0.34 -23.08 -34.75
N ASN A 227 -0.03 -22.88 -33.51
CA ASN A 227 0.84 -23.05 -32.36
C ASN A 227 0.24 -24.03 -31.34
N ILE A 228 1.07 -24.64 -30.53
CA ILE A 228 0.67 -25.46 -29.38
C ILE A 228 1.12 -24.76 -28.09
N ASP A 229 0.19 -24.62 -27.17
CA ASP A 229 0.40 -24.24 -25.78
C ASP A 229 -0.19 -25.32 -24.89
N THR A 230 0.58 -25.81 -23.91
CA THR A 230 0.06 -26.80 -22.97
C THR A 230 0.39 -26.44 -21.53
N GLY A 231 -0.50 -26.87 -20.62
CA GLY A 231 -0.32 -26.62 -19.18
C GLY A 231 -0.69 -27.83 -18.34
N MET A 232 0.32 -28.50 -17.74
CA MET A 232 0.14 -29.58 -16.77
C MET A 232 0.49 -29.08 -15.38
N GLY A 233 -0.47 -29.17 -14.42
CA GLY A 233 -0.23 -28.79 -13.04
C GLY A 233 0.62 -29.82 -12.28
N VAL A 234 1.82 -29.43 -11.82
CA VAL A 234 2.72 -30.33 -11.09
C VAL A 234 2.07 -30.81 -9.79
N GLU A 235 1.43 -29.94 -9.05
CA GLU A 235 0.78 -30.23 -7.77
C GLU A 235 -0.36 -31.24 -7.94
N ARG A 236 -1.17 -31.09 -8.99
CA ARG A 236 -2.26 -32.00 -9.33
C ARG A 236 -1.73 -33.38 -9.75
N MET A 237 -0.70 -33.38 -10.61
CA MET A 237 -0.01 -34.61 -10.99
C MET A 237 0.62 -35.33 -9.80
N ALA A 238 1.28 -34.61 -8.90
CA ALA A 238 1.88 -35.18 -7.69
C ALA A 238 0.81 -35.84 -6.80
N CYS A 239 -0.35 -35.18 -6.61
CA CYS A 239 -1.48 -35.73 -5.88
C CYS A 239 -1.96 -37.07 -6.45
N ILE A 240 -2.15 -37.14 -7.76
CA ILE A 240 -2.58 -38.33 -8.46
C ILE A 240 -1.52 -39.44 -8.38
N MET A 241 -0.25 -39.12 -8.68
CA MET A 241 0.85 -40.09 -8.72
C MET A 241 1.21 -40.66 -7.35
N GLN A 242 1.03 -39.86 -6.29
CA GLN A 242 1.29 -40.26 -4.90
C GLN A 242 0.04 -40.87 -4.23
N GLY A 243 -1.13 -40.71 -4.82
CA GLY A 243 -2.40 -41.23 -4.32
C GLY A 243 -2.86 -40.57 -3.03
N THR A 244 -2.62 -39.27 -2.88
CA THR A 244 -3.00 -38.47 -1.71
C THR A 244 -4.43 -37.93 -1.82
N GLU A 245 -5.02 -37.56 -0.67
CA GLU A 245 -6.39 -37.02 -0.67
C GLU A 245 -6.47 -35.61 -1.26
N THR A 246 -5.46 -34.79 -0.99
CA THR A 246 -5.35 -33.46 -1.56
C THR A 246 -3.92 -33.21 -2.02
N ASN A 247 -3.69 -32.10 -2.74
CA ASN A 247 -2.35 -31.69 -3.16
C ASN A 247 -1.44 -31.44 -1.93
N TYR A 248 -2.04 -31.09 -0.79
CA TYR A 248 -1.35 -30.72 0.44
C TYR A 248 -0.66 -31.88 1.20
N GLU A 249 -1.02 -33.13 0.92
CA GLU A 249 -0.36 -34.32 1.49
C GLU A 249 0.77 -34.86 0.60
N THR A 250 1.11 -34.15 -0.49
CA THR A 250 2.22 -34.51 -1.38
C THR A 250 3.57 -34.11 -0.79
N ASP A 251 4.65 -34.65 -1.35
CA ASP A 251 6.03 -34.26 -1.04
C ASP A 251 6.32 -32.77 -1.25
N LEU A 252 5.53 -32.10 -2.08
CA LEU A 252 5.64 -30.66 -2.32
C LEU A 252 5.22 -29.81 -1.11
N PHE A 253 4.34 -30.31 -0.26
CA PHE A 253 3.78 -29.58 0.88
C PHE A 253 4.07 -30.21 2.24
N MET A 254 4.20 -31.54 2.33
CA MET A 254 4.39 -32.21 3.62
C MET A 254 5.57 -31.70 4.47
N PRO A 255 6.73 -31.34 3.89
CA PRO A 255 7.79 -30.72 4.69
C PRO A 255 7.36 -29.40 5.34
N ILE A 256 6.53 -28.60 4.64
CA ILE A 256 5.98 -27.34 5.16
C ILE A 256 4.95 -27.63 6.26
N MET A 257 4.05 -28.60 6.05
CA MET A 257 3.07 -29.05 7.06
C MET A 257 3.75 -29.49 8.36
N LYS A 258 4.79 -30.31 8.25
CA LYS A 258 5.58 -30.75 9.42
C LYS A 258 6.20 -29.59 10.17
N LYS A 259 6.67 -28.57 9.47
CA LYS A 259 7.22 -27.38 10.10
C LYS A 259 6.15 -26.58 10.86
N ILE A 260 4.93 -26.51 10.34
CA ILE A 260 3.81 -25.88 11.04
C ILE A 260 3.48 -26.68 12.31
N GLU A 261 3.41 -28.04 12.24
CA GLU A 261 3.21 -28.92 13.40
C GLU A 261 4.25 -28.65 14.50
N GLU A 262 5.53 -28.55 14.14
CA GLU A 262 6.61 -28.23 15.08
C GLU A 262 6.39 -26.89 15.77
N ILE A 263 5.91 -25.89 15.04
CA ILE A 263 5.74 -24.53 15.56
C ILE A 263 4.50 -24.43 16.46
N CYS A 264 3.37 -25.01 16.06
CA CYS A 264 2.11 -24.92 16.80
C CYS A 264 1.89 -26.06 17.82
N SER A 265 2.68 -27.17 17.73
CA SER A 265 2.51 -28.38 18.53
C SER A 265 1.13 -29.06 18.35
N ILE A 266 0.48 -28.84 17.19
CA ILE A 266 -0.80 -29.45 16.81
C ILE A 266 -0.54 -30.36 15.61
N PRO A 267 -1.01 -31.63 15.62
CA PRO A 267 -0.83 -32.51 14.45
C PRO A 267 -1.70 -32.08 13.29
N TYR A 268 -1.18 -32.19 12.05
CA TYR A 268 -1.94 -31.99 10.84
C TYR A 268 -2.89 -33.16 10.59
N MET A 269 -4.16 -32.87 10.48
CA MET A 269 -5.24 -33.82 10.19
C MET A 269 -6.19 -33.29 9.09
N GLY A 270 -5.66 -32.45 8.18
CA GLY A 270 -6.45 -31.88 7.09
C GLY A 270 -7.02 -30.47 7.38
N GLN A 271 -6.63 -29.84 8.48
CA GLN A 271 -7.14 -28.52 8.87
C GLN A 271 -6.81 -27.45 7.82
N MET A 272 -7.77 -26.56 7.57
CA MET A 272 -7.68 -25.48 6.59
C MET A 272 -6.52 -24.52 6.92
N GLU A 273 -6.30 -24.23 8.19
CA GLU A 273 -5.28 -23.32 8.67
C GLU A 273 -3.88 -23.73 8.19
N PHE A 274 -3.55 -25.01 8.26
CA PHE A 274 -2.28 -25.55 7.76
C PHE A 274 -2.13 -25.36 6.26
N LYS A 275 -3.19 -25.68 5.50
CA LYS A 275 -3.20 -25.57 4.04
C LYS A 275 -2.98 -24.13 3.58
N VAL A 276 -3.69 -23.19 4.19
CA VAL A 276 -3.56 -21.75 3.90
C VAL A 276 -2.15 -21.25 4.22
N ILE A 277 -1.59 -21.58 5.39
CA ILE A 277 -0.24 -21.17 5.76
C ILE A 277 0.77 -21.73 4.76
N ALA A 278 0.66 -23.01 4.43
CA ALA A 278 1.60 -23.69 3.53
C ALA A 278 1.56 -23.12 2.10
N ASP A 279 0.37 -22.88 1.56
CA ASP A 279 0.21 -22.26 0.24
C ASP A 279 0.76 -20.83 0.22
N HIS A 280 0.36 -20.03 1.19
CA HIS A 280 0.70 -18.60 1.18
C HIS A 280 2.18 -18.34 1.45
N ILE A 281 2.82 -19.08 2.37
CA ILE A 281 4.26 -18.92 2.59
C ILE A 281 5.08 -19.35 1.38
N ARG A 282 4.64 -20.38 0.66
CA ARG A 282 5.24 -20.80 -0.59
C ARG A 282 5.14 -19.68 -1.64
N THR A 283 3.95 -19.11 -1.83
CA THR A 283 3.71 -17.98 -2.74
C THR A 283 4.57 -16.75 -2.38
N LEU A 284 4.60 -16.37 -1.11
CA LEU A 284 5.39 -15.24 -0.62
C LEU A 284 6.89 -15.45 -0.86
N THR A 285 7.39 -16.65 -0.57
CA THR A 285 8.81 -16.96 -0.76
C THR A 285 9.23 -16.81 -2.21
N PHE A 286 8.47 -17.35 -3.15
CA PHE A 286 8.78 -17.26 -4.57
C PHE A 286 8.61 -15.85 -5.12
N ALA A 287 7.51 -15.17 -4.80
CA ALA A 287 7.26 -13.82 -5.33
C ALA A 287 8.29 -12.79 -4.84
N LEU A 288 8.64 -12.83 -3.54
CA LEU A 288 9.66 -11.94 -2.97
C LEU A 288 11.06 -12.27 -3.46
N SER A 289 11.34 -13.56 -3.72
CA SER A 289 12.61 -13.98 -4.34
C SER A 289 12.76 -13.43 -5.75
N ASP A 290 11.68 -13.40 -6.53
CA ASP A 290 11.63 -12.82 -7.88
C ASP A 290 11.60 -11.28 -7.88
N GLY A 291 11.72 -10.64 -6.71
CA GLY A 291 11.88 -9.18 -6.58
C GLY A 291 10.60 -8.41 -6.29
N ALA A 292 9.47 -9.07 -6.04
CA ALA A 292 8.26 -8.38 -5.58
C ALA A 292 8.49 -7.76 -4.19
N VAL A 293 7.71 -6.74 -3.89
CA VAL A 293 7.75 -6.02 -2.60
C VAL A 293 6.35 -5.85 -2.03
N PHE A 294 6.25 -5.69 -0.71
CA PHE A 294 4.98 -5.39 -0.07
C PHE A 294 4.58 -3.93 -0.31
N GLU A 295 3.38 -3.71 -0.85
CA GLU A 295 2.84 -2.39 -1.17
C GLU A 295 1.36 -2.29 -0.80
N ASN A 296 0.78 -1.08 -0.90
CA ASN A 296 -0.64 -0.87 -0.60
C ASN A 296 -1.56 -1.05 -1.81
N VAL A 297 -0.99 -1.25 -2.99
CA VAL A 297 -1.72 -1.39 -4.27
C VAL A 297 -1.09 -2.48 -5.12
N GLY A 298 -1.81 -2.95 -6.12
CA GLY A 298 -1.30 -3.87 -7.13
C GLY A 298 -0.75 -5.17 -6.55
N ARG A 299 0.39 -5.61 -7.08
CA ARG A 299 1.07 -6.88 -6.69
C ARG A 299 1.41 -6.93 -5.20
N GLY A 300 1.96 -5.85 -4.67
CA GLY A 300 2.37 -5.79 -3.27
C GLY A 300 1.22 -5.89 -2.30
N TYR A 301 0.02 -5.38 -2.66
CA TYR A 301 -1.19 -5.57 -1.87
C TYR A 301 -1.63 -7.04 -1.80
N VAL A 302 -1.54 -7.76 -2.94
CA VAL A 302 -1.83 -9.21 -2.97
C VAL A 302 -0.92 -9.96 -1.99
N LEU A 303 0.38 -9.68 -2.01
CA LEU A 303 1.32 -10.31 -1.08
C LEU A 303 1.02 -9.97 0.39
N ARG A 304 0.65 -8.73 0.69
CA ARG A 304 0.19 -8.34 2.03
C ARG A 304 -1.04 -9.13 2.46
N ARG A 305 -2.00 -9.30 1.58
CA ARG A 305 -3.22 -10.08 1.85
C ARG A 305 -2.89 -11.53 2.18
N LEU A 306 -2.01 -12.18 1.40
CA LEU A 306 -1.56 -13.55 1.66
C LEU A 306 -0.85 -13.67 3.01
N LEU A 307 0.10 -12.78 3.30
CA LEU A 307 0.82 -12.78 4.58
C LEU A 307 -0.14 -12.62 5.76
N ARG A 308 -1.06 -11.66 5.67
CA ARG A 308 -2.02 -11.36 6.72
C ARG A 308 -2.98 -12.53 6.95
N ARG A 309 -3.43 -13.20 5.87
CA ARG A 309 -4.27 -14.38 5.97
C ARG A 309 -3.50 -15.55 6.62
N ALA A 310 -2.27 -15.80 6.22
CA ALA A 310 -1.42 -16.83 6.84
C ALA A 310 -1.15 -16.54 8.33
N SER A 311 -0.85 -15.30 8.69
CA SER A 311 -0.63 -14.89 10.08
C SER A 311 -1.89 -15.07 10.94
N ARG A 312 -3.09 -14.74 10.42
CA ARG A 312 -4.37 -15.00 11.09
C ARG A 312 -4.63 -16.49 11.29
N MET A 313 -4.31 -17.32 10.30
CA MET A 313 -4.43 -18.79 10.45
C MET A 313 -3.45 -19.33 11.49
N GLY A 314 -2.24 -18.77 11.57
CA GLY A 314 -1.30 -19.09 12.65
C GLY A 314 -1.87 -18.80 14.03
N LYS A 315 -2.55 -17.68 14.20
CA LYS A 315 -3.20 -17.34 15.47
C LYS A 315 -4.30 -18.35 15.85
N LYS A 316 -5.09 -18.83 14.87
CA LYS A 316 -6.06 -19.92 15.10
C LYS A 316 -5.40 -21.23 15.57
N LEU A 317 -4.17 -21.47 15.18
CA LEU A 317 -3.33 -22.56 15.65
C LEU A 317 -2.57 -22.25 16.95
N ASN A 318 -2.97 -21.19 17.68
CA ASN A 318 -2.35 -20.71 18.91
C ASN A 318 -0.89 -20.24 18.77
N ILE A 319 -0.45 -19.88 17.57
CA ILE A 319 0.87 -19.30 17.36
C ILE A 319 0.80 -17.79 17.66
N ASN A 320 1.32 -17.40 18.83
CA ASN A 320 1.25 -16.02 19.33
C ASN A 320 2.58 -15.24 19.13
N ARG A 321 3.39 -15.64 18.15
CA ARG A 321 4.66 -15.00 17.78
C ARG A 321 4.79 -14.86 16.27
N GLU A 322 5.75 -14.07 15.83
CA GLU A 322 6.19 -14.10 14.43
C GLU A 322 6.73 -15.50 14.09
N PHE A 323 6.32 -16.09 12.99
CA PHE A 323 6.71 -17.46 12.62
C PHE A 323 6.84 -17.68 11.11
N LEU A 324 6.23 -16.84 10.28
CA LEU A 324 6.23 -17.05 8.83
C LEU A 324 7.64 -16.98 8.24
N SER A 325 8.52 -16.15 8.79
CA SER A 325 9.93 -16.11 8.37
C SER A 325 10.69 -17.42 8.65
N ASP A 326 10.32 -18.20 9.69
CA ASP A 326 10.91 -19.49 9.99
C ASP A 326 10.55 -20.54 8.93
N MET A 327 9.41 -20.37 8.27
CA MET A 327 8.90 -21.27 7.23
C MET A 327 9.67 -21.16 5.92
N VAL A 328 10.30 -20.01 5.65
CA VAL A 328 11.04 -19.76 4.40
C VAL A 328 12.18 -20.77 4.20
N ASP A 329 12.85 -21.17 5.28
CA ASP A 329 13.95 -22.14 5.20
C ASP A 329 13.48 -23.47 4.63
N VAL A 330 12.30 -23.94 5.04
CA VAL A 330 11.72 -25.21 4.58
C VAL A 330 11.28 -25.09 3.12
N VAL A 331 10.68 -23.97 2.72
CA VAL A 331 10.31 -23.76 1.31
C VAL A 331 11.55 -23.77 0.44
N VAL A 332 12.59 -23.01 0.80
CA VAL A 332 13.84 -22.96 0.03
C VAL A 332 14.47 -24.36 -0.06
N GLU A 333 14.56 -25.10 1.05
CA GLU A 333 15.14 -26.45 1.05
C GLU A 333 14.37 -27.41 0.13
N ASN A 334 13.04 -27.32 0.12
CA ASN A 334 12.18 -28.19 -0.69
C ASN A 334 12.27 -27.90 -2.19
N TYR A 335 12.60 -26.66 -2.58
CA TYR A 335 12.55 -26.22 -3.99
C TYR A 335 13.90 -25.83 -4.58
N LYS A 336 15.00 -25.76 -3.80
CA LYS A 336 16.32 -25.28 -4.26
C LYS A 336 16.89 -26.00 -5.46
N ASP A 337 16.57 -27.29 -5.62
CA ASP A 337 17.10 -28.10 -6.74
C ASP A 337 16.39 -27.77 -8.06
N THR A 338 15.14 -27.32 -8.01
CA THR A 338 14.38 -26.87 -9.20
C THR A 338 14.58 -25.38 -9.44
N TYR A 339 14.71 -24.58 -8.36
CA TYR A 339 14.87 -23.12 -8.40
C TYR A 339 16.04 -22.67 -7.53
N PRO A 340 17.28 -22.80 -8.01
CA PRO A 340 18.48 -22.53 -7.20
C PRO A 340 18.61 -21.07 -6.74
N ASP A 341 17.98 -20.12 -7.45
CA ASP A 341 18.01 -18.70 -7.11
C ASP A 341 17.39 -18.38 -5.74
N LEU A 342 16.49 -19.24 -5.24
CA LEU A 342 15.91 -19.12 -3.91
C LEU A 342 16.97 -19.09 -2.80
N VAL A 343 18.08 -19.80 -2.98
CA VAL A 343 19.16 -19.88 -1.98
C VAL A 343 19.82 -18.51 -1.78
N GLY A 344 20.06 -17.79 -2.88
CA GLY A 344 20.71 -16.48 -2.85
C GLY A 344 19.85 -15.37 -2.23
N THR A 345 18.53 -15.48 -2.34
CA THR A 345 17.57 -14.47 -1.89
C THR A 345 16.98 -14.75 -0.51
N LYS A 346 17.19 -15.96 0.04
CA LYS A 346 16.58 -16.46 1.28
C LYS A 346 16.63 -15.47 2.44
N SER A 347 17.80 -14.92 2.76
CA SER A 347 17.97 -14.01 3.91
C SER A 347 17.13 -12.74 3.75
N LYS A 348 17.10 -12.16 2.54
CA LYS A 348 16.29 -10.98 2.22
C LYS A 348 14.80 -11.28 2.34
N VAL A 349 14.35 -12.43 1.82
CA VAL A 349 12.95 -12.84 1.89
C VAL A 349 12.50 -13.02 3.35
N LYS A 350 13.32 -13.66 4.19
CA LYS A 350 13.05 -13.83 5.64
C LYS A 350 12.89 -12.47 6.34
N GLU A 351 13.77 -11.53 6.06
CA GLU A 351 13.72 -10.18 6.65
C GLU A 351 12.44 -9.44 6.25
N LEU A 352 12.07 -9.47 4.96
CA LEU A 352 10.86 -8.82 4.44
C LEU A 352 9.60 -9.40 5.08
N ILE A 353 9.50 -10.74 5.18
CA ILE A 353 8.36 -11.42 5.78
C ILE A 353 8.27 -11.12 7.28
N ALA A 354 9.37 -11.25 8.03
CA ALA A 354 9.38 -10.98 9.47
C ALA A 354 8.93 -9.55 9.78
N LYS A 355 9.40 -8.59 8.98
CA LYS A 355 9.04 -7.18 9.13
C LYS A 355 7.55 -6.94 8.89
N GLU A 356 7.01 -7.40 7.77
CA GLU A 356 5.59 -7.21 7.44
C GLU A 356 4.67 -7.96 8.43
N GLU A 357 5.05 -9.17 8.86
CA GLU A 357 4.32 -9.93 9.87
C GLU A 357 4.26 -9.19 11.21
N ARG A 358 5.39 -8.64 11.68
CA ARG A 358 5.47 -7.84 12.91
C ARG A 358 4.58 -6.61 12.87
N LEU A 359 4.56 -5.91 11.74
CA LEU A 359 3.69 -4.75 11.54
C LEU A 359 2.22 -5.15 11.60
N PHE A 360 1.86 -6.26 10.96
CA PHE A 360 0.48 -6.73 10.93
C PHE A 360 0.01 -7.24 12.29
N GLN A 361 0.84 -7.94 13.06
CA GLN A 361 0.45 -8.45 14.39
C GLN A 361 -0.02 -7.35 15.34
N LYS A 362 0.56 -6.14 15.24
CA LYS A 362 0.12 -4.98 16.02
C LYS A 362 -1.29 -4.52 15.65
N THR A 363 -1.62 -4.54 14.37
CA THR A 363 -2.94 -4.12 13.85
C THR A 363 -3.98 -5.23 13.97
N LEU A 364 -3.54 -6.50 13.85
CA LEU A 364 -4.41 -7.68 13.97
C LEU A 364 -5.15 -7.72 15.31
N LEU A 365 -4.43 -7.53 16.41
CA LEU A 365 -5.01 -7.55 17.75
C LEU A 365 -6.09 -6.48 17.95
N ALA A 366 -5.85 -5.28 17.42
CA ALA A 366 -6.80 -4.17 17.51
C ALA A 366 -8.03 -4.40 16.62
N GLY A 367 -7.81 -4.91 15.39
CA GLY A 367 -8.88 -5.23 14.45
C GLY A 367 -9.77 -6.36 14.92
N GLU A 368 -9.18 -7.44 15.45
CA GLU A 368 -9.95 -8.56 16.00
C GLU A 368 -10.77 -8.16 17.22
N LYS A 369 -10.19 -7.38 18.14
CA LYS A 369 -10.94 -6.84 19.28
C LYS A 369 -12.16 -6.04 18.82
N ARG A 370 -11.98 -5.20 17.79
CA ARG A 370 -13.10 -4.43 17.23
C ARG A 370 -14.15 -5.33 16.57
N LEU A 371 -13.72 -6.39 15.85
CA LEU A 371 -14.63 -7.38 15.29
C LEU A 371 -15.44 -8.12 16.34
N GLU A 372 -14.83 -8.54 17.45
CA GLU A 372 -15.57 -9.15 18.58
C GLU A 372 -16.64 -8.20 19.12
N GLU A 373 -16.31 -6.92 19.32
CA GLU A 373 -17.27 -5.91 19.74
C GLU A 373 -18.45 -5.79 18.75
N LEU A 374 -18.19 -5.91 17.44
CA LEU A 374 -19.23 -5.87 16.40
C LEU A 374 -20.08 -7.14 16.40
N PHE A 375 -19.48 -8.32 16.61
CA PHE A 375 -20.23 -9.57 16.74
C PHE A 375 -21.15 -9.59 17.96
N ASP A 376 -20.75 -8.96 19.06
CA ASP A 376 -21.53 -8.83 20.28
C ASP A 376 -22.67 -7.79 20.19
N SER A 377 -22.68 -6.93 19.18
CA SER A 377 -23.64 -5.82 19.02
C SER A 377 -25.06 -6.23 18.67
N GLY A 378 -25.30 -7.52 18.40
CA GLY A 378 -26.64 -8.09 18.19
C GLY A 378 -27.19 -8.00 16.76
N THR A 379 -26.50 -7.33 15.83
CA THR A 379 -26.86 -7.31 14.40
C THR A 379 -26.00 -8.34 13.65
N LYS A 380 -26.64 -9.17 12.81
CA LYS A 380 -25.90 -10.17 12.00
C LYS A 380 -25.30 -9.61 10.70
N VAL A 381 -25.23 -8.30 10.57
CA VAL A 381 -24.62 -7.61 9.42
C VAL A 381 -23.66 -6.57 9.96
N ILE A 382 -22.39 -6.67 9.56
CA ILE A 382 -21.39 -5.62 9.79
C ILE A 382 -21.65 -4.51 8.77
N SER A 383 -21.82 -3.28 9.25
CA SER A 383 -22.08 -2.12 8.39
C SER A 383 -20.86 -1.80 7.51
N GLY A 384 -21.10 -1.21 6.33
CA GLY A 384 -20.02 -0.75 5.46
C GLY A 384 -19.12 0.31 6.12
N GLU A 385 -19.66 1.13 7.03
CA GLU A 385 -18.90 2.10 7.82
C GLU A 385 -17.93 1.41 8.80
N ASP A 386 -18.40 0.40 9.55
CA ASP A 386 -17.54 -0.34 10.47
C ASP A 386 -16.47 -1.15 9.73
N ALA A 387 -16.85 -1.77 8.61
CA ALA A 387 -15.91 -2.46 7.74
C ALA A 387 -14.86 -1.51 7.16
N PHE A 388 -15.25 -0.29 6.79
CA PHE A 388 -14.33 0.75 6.34
C PHE A 388 -13.41 1.24 7.46
N LYS A 389 -13.90 1.41 8.69
CA LYS A 389 -13.07 1.74 9.86
C LYS A 389 -12.06 0.64 10.17
N LEU A 390 -12.46 -0.63 10.07
CA LEU A 390 -11.53 -1.77 10.20
C LEU A 390 -10.41 -1.70 9.16
N TYR A 391 -10.75 -1.38 7.92
CA TYR A 391 -9.78 -1.27 6.83
C TYR A 391 -8.86 -0.04 6.99
N ASP A 392 -9.44 1.15 7.14
CA ASP A 392 -8.73 2.43 7.10
C ASP A 392 -7.96 2.73 8.40
N THR A 393 -8.59 2.51 9.54
CA THR A 393 -8.04 2.88 10.86
C THR A 393 -7.20 1.76 11.47
N TYR A 394 -7.69 0.52 11.37
CA TYR A 394 -7.02 -0.64 11.98
C TYR A 394 -6.15 -1.41 10.98
N GLY A 395 -6.14 -1.07 9.68
CA GLY A 395 -5.38 -1.79 8.67
C GLY A 395 -5.80 -3.25 8.50
N TYR A 396 -7.04 -3.59 8.86
CA TYR A 396 -7.60 -4.94 8.77
C TYR A 396 -8.29 -5.12 7.42
N PRO A 397 -7.77 -5.97 6.51
CA PRO A 397 -8.31 -6.09 5.16
C PRO A 397 -9.80 -6.47 5.13
N ILE A 398 -10.53 -5.92 4.16
CA ILE A 398 -11.96 -6.22 4.00
C ILE A 398 -12.22 -7.70 3.80
N GLU A 399 -11.37 -8.38 3.05
CA GLU A 399 -11.47 -9.81 2.79
C GLU A 399 -11.35 -10.64 4.08
N LEU A 400 -10.47 -10.23 5.00
CA LEU A 400 -10.37 -10.89 6.31
C LEU A 400 -11.57 -10.56 7.21
N THR A 401 -12.16 -9.38 7.05
CA THR A 401 -13.41 -9.02 7.72
C THR A 401 -14.56 -9.90 7.24
N ILE A 402 -14.66 -10.11 5.93
CA ILE A 402 -15.68 -10.98 5.32
C ILE A 402 -15.49 -12.43 5.79
N GLU A 403 -14.27 -12.97 5.67
CA GLU A 403 -13.95 -14.34 6.11
C GLU A 403 -14.28 -14.57 7.60
N ALA A 404 -13.92 -13.60 8.46
CA ALA A 404 -14.22 -13.68 9.89
C ALA A 404 -15.74 -13.57 10.19
N ALA A 405 -16.46 -12.77 9.43
CA ALA A 405 -17.90 -12.62 9.54
C ALA A 405 -18.63 -13.90 9.12
N GLU A 406 -18.26 -14.46 7.96
CA GLU A 406 -18.85 -15.71 7.44
C GLU A 406 -18.64 -16.89 8.39
N GLU A 407 -17.45 -17.02 8.99
CA GLU A 407 -17.14 -18.05 9.99
C GLU A 407 -18.11 -18.05 11.18
N ARG A 408 -18.72 -16.88 11.50
CA ARG A 408 -19.66 -16.71 12.59
C ARG A 408 -21.11 -16.54 12.15
N GLY A 409 -21.38 -16.71 10.84
CA GLY A 409 -22.72 -16.57 10.25
C GLY A 409 -23.21 -15.12 10.18
N PHE A 410 -22.27 -14.15 10.12
CA PHE A 410 -22.53 -12.75 9.84
C PHE A 410 -22.33 -12.44 8.36
N LYS A 411 -22.87 -11.31 7.91
CA LYS A 411 -22.62 -10.74 6.58
C LYS A 411 -21.92 -9.39 6.72
N VAL A 412 -21.26 -8.95 5.66
CA VAL A 412 -20.65 -7.62 5.57
C VAL A 412 -21.35 -6.85 4.46
N ASP A 413 -21.72 -5.59 4.72
CA ASP A 413 -22.26 -4.68 3.71
C ASP A 413 -21.12 -4.14 2.83
N THR A 414 -20.77 -4.93 1.83
CA THR A 414 -19.69 -4.63 0.88
C THR A 414 -20.04 -3.48 -0.06
N ASP A 415 -21.32 -3.26 -0.35
CA ASP A 415 -21.76 -2.18 -1.24
C ASP A 415 -21.51 -0.81 -0.58
N SER A 416 -21.95 -0.66 0.68
CA SER A 416 -21.66 0.55 1.45
C SER A 416 -20.17 0.73 1.71
N PHE A 417 -19.41 -0.35 1.99
CA PHE A 417 -17.96 -0.29 2.11
C PHE A 417 -17.32 0.27 0.84
N ASN A 418 -17.71 -0.22 -0.34
CA ASN A 418 -17.20 0.25 -1.62
C ASN A 418 -17.56 1.72 -1.89
N ALA A 419 -18.73 2.18 -1.42
CA ALA A 419 -19.11 3.58 -1.49
C ALA A 419 -18.19 4.46 -0.62
N TYR A 420 -17.88 4.06 0.63
CA TYR A 420 -16.91 4.75 1.48
C TYR A 420 -15.49 4.76 0.89
N MET A 421 -15.04 3.64 0.32
CA MET A 421 -13.76 3.55 -0.38
C MET A 421 -13.70 4.48 -1.59
N SER A 422 -14.79 4.58 -2.35
CA SER A 422 -14.91 5.46 -3.51
C SER A 422 -14.91 6.92 -3.10
N ALA A 423 -15.66 7.29 -2.05
CA ALA A 423 -15.68 8.63 -1.49
C ALA A 423 -14.29 9.06 -0.96
N GLN A 424 -13.57 8.16 -0.27
CA GLN A 424 -12.20 8.43 0.17
C GLN A 424 -11.24 8.62 -1.02
N LYS A 425 -11.36 7.78 -2.06
CA LYS A 425 -10.58 7.94 -3.31
C LYS A 425 -10.90 9.24 -4.01
N GLU A 426 -12.16 9.67 -3.98
CA GLU A 426 -12.61 10.92 -4.57
C GLU A 426 -12.14 12.14 -3.77
N LEU A 427 -12.17 12.09 -2.44
CA LEU A 427 -11.55 13.08 -1.56
C LEU A 427 -10.03 13.16 -1.79
N ALA A 428 -9.36 12.02 -1.93
CA ALA A 428 -7.95 11.96 -2.28
C ALA A 428 -7.68 12.41 -3.73
N ARG A 429 -8.63 12.26 -4.66
CA ARG A 429 -8.58 12.82 -6.03
C ARG A 429 -8.83 14.32 -6.03
N ASN A 430 -9.80 14.80 -5.25
CA ASN A 430 -10.15 16.22 -5.18
C ASN A 430 -9.07 17.05 -4.46
N SER A 431 -8.29 16.43 -3.57
CA SER A 431 -7.05 17.00 -3.03
C SER A 431 -5.87 16.95 -4.02
N ARG A 432 -5.99 16.14 -5.07
CA ARG A 432 -5.09 16.13 -6.23
C ARG A 432 -5.91 16.65 -7.41
N LYS A 433 -5.71 17.90 -7.83
CA LYS A 433 -6.11 18.33 -9.16
C LYS A 433 -5.35 17.48 -10.19
N VAL A 434 -5.88 16.30 -10.51
CA VAL A 434 -5.47 15.48 -11.63
C VAL A 434 -6.65 15.48 -12.58
N GLU A 435 -6.74 16.55 -13.33
CA GLU A 435 -7.49 16.53 -14.57
C GLU A 435 -6.71 15.74 -15.62
N ALA A 436 -7.43 14.96 -16.38
CA ALA A 436 -7.17 14.64 -17.79
C ALA A 436 -6.30 13.44 -18.16
N SER A 437 -5.83 12.55 -17.29
CA SER A 437 -5.12 11.36 -17.84
C SER A 437 -6.02 10.17 -18.21
N MET A 438 -7.30 10.16 -17.82
CA MET A 438 -8.22 9.05 -18.13
C MET A 438 -9.06 9.22 -19.40
N ASN A 439 -9.10 10.41 -20.00
CA ASN A 439 -9.90 10.67 -21.19
C ASN A 439 -9.15 10.44 -22.51
N LEU A 440 -7.92 9.94 -22.48
CA LEU A 440 -7.06 9.81 -23.66
C LEU A 440 -6.96 8.39 -24.23
N GLN A 441 -7.74 7.44 -23.75
CA GLN A 441 -7.98 6.19 -24.46
C GLN A 441 -8.98 6.44 -25.59
N ASN A 442 -8.55 7.22 -26.60
CA ASN A 442 -9.32 7.48 -27.79
C ASN A 442 -8.66 6.74 -28.95
N ASP A 443 -9.42 5.92 -29.65
CA ASP A 443 -8.96 5.15 -30.82
C ASP A 443 -8.32 6.04 -31.88
N LEU A 444 -8.75 7.30 -32.00
CA LEU A 444 -8.15 8.29 -32.91
C LEU A 444 -6.71 8.60 -32.56
N LEU A 445 -6.37 8.67 -31.26
CA LEU A 445 -5.01 8.95 -30.79
C LEU A 445 -4.12 7.71 -30.86
N ILE A 446 -4.67 6.54 -30.62
CA ILE A 446 -3.95 5.25 -30.75
C ILE A 446 -3.56 5.03 -32.23
N ASN A 447 -4.47 5.36 -33.14
CA ASN A 447 -4.27 5.18 -34.58
C ASN A 447 -3.58 6.35 -35.27
N TYR A 448 -3.22 7.42 -34.55
CA TYR A 448 -2.54 8.56 -35.10
C TYR A 448 -1.09 8.21 -35.47
N LYS A 449 -0.78 8.21 -36.78
CA LYS A 449 0.50 7.71 -37.33
C LYS A 449 1.47 8.80 -37.77
N LYS A 450 1.07 10.10 -37.77
CA LYS A 450 1.97 11.18 -38.16
C LYS A 450 2.98 11.42 -37.04
N GLU A 451 4.26 11.51 -37.40
CA GLU A 451 5.32 11.72 -36.43
C GLU A 451 5.47 13.20 -36.05
N SER A 452 5.51 13.49 -34.76
CA SER A 452 5.87 14.78 -34.17
C SER A 452 7.25 14.63 -33.50
N LYS A 453 8.22 15.43 -33.94
CA LYS A 453 9.58 15.36 -33.39
C LYS A 453 9.73 16.30 -32.21
N PHE A 454 10.04 15.73 -31.02
CA PHE A 454 10.41 16.53 -29.85
C PHE A 454 11.82 17.11 -30.03
N VAL A 455 11.96 18.43 -29.98
CA VAL A 455 13.24 19.15 -30.09
C VAL A 455 13.56 20.02 -28.87
N GLY A 456 12.76 19.87 -27.79
CA GLY A 456 12.81 20.74 -26.62
C GLY A 456 13.97 20.49 -25.67
N TYR A 457 14.86 19.53 -25.95
CA TYR A 457 16.15 19.44 -25.24
C TYR A 457 17.13 20.54 -25.68
N GLU A 458 17.05 20.95 -26.95
CA GLU A 458 17.99 21.89 -27.57
C GLU A 458 17.36 23.26 -27.87
N LYS A 459 16.06 23.30 -28.20
CA LYS A 459 15.37 24.49 -28.66
C LYS A 459 14.21 24.83 -27.74
N LEU A 460 14.11 26.10 -27.33
CA LEU A 460 12.99 26.63 -26.54
C LEU A 460 11.99 27.41 -27.38
N GLY A 461 12.27 27.57 -28.69
CA GLY A 461 11.40 28.22 -29.66
C GLY A 461 11.87 27.98 -31.10
N LEU A 462 10.92 27.80 -31.98
CA LEU A 462 11.15 27.65 -33.43
C LEU A 462 9.86 27.89 -34.17
N GLU A 463 10.00 28.15 -35.48
CA GLU A 463 8.85 28.11 -36.38
C GLU A 463 8.59 26.66 -36.79
N THR A 464 7.34 26.20 -36.64
CA THR A 464 6.91 24.85 -36.98
C THR A 464 5.55 24.86 -37.65
N GLU A 465 5.06 23.70 -38.06
CA GLU A 465 3.77 23.49 -38.72
C GLU A 465 2.77 22.80 -37.79
N VAL A 466 1.53 23.32 -37.76
CA VAL A 466 0.40 22.65 -37.07
C VAL A 466 -0.07 21.48 -37.94
N MET A 467 0.20 20.27 -37.53
CA MET A 467 -0.11 19.07 -38.30
C MET A 467 -1.59 18.70 -38.24
N ASP A 468 -2.17 18.74 -37.10
CA ASP A 468 -3.58 18.41 -36.86
C ASP A 468 -4.09 19.12 -35.60
N ILE A 469 -5.40 19.33 -35.55
CA ILE A 469 -6.12 19.98 -34.48
C ILE A 469 -7.20 18.99 -34.02
N MET A 470 -7.34 18.78 -32.70
CA MET A 470 -8.38 17.93 -32.14
C MET A 470 -9.22 18.74 -31.14
N LYS A 471 -10.53 18.74 -31.34
CA LYS A 471 -11.51 19.34 -30.46
C LYS A 471 -12.64 18.32 -30.20
N ASP A 472 -13.10 18.19 -28.97
CA ASP A 472 -14.18 17.29 -28.59
C ASP A 472 -13.97 15.84 -29.09
N ASN A 473 -12.73 15.37 -29.04
CA ASN A 473 -12.30 14.04 -29.53
C ASN A 473 -12.50 13.82 -31.04
N VAL A 474 -12.51 14.86 -31.86
CA VAL A 474 -12.60 14.80 -33.33
C VAL A 474 -11.50 15.66 -33.94
N PHE A 475 -10.89 15.19 -35.03
CA PHE A 475 -9.99 16.05 -35.81
C PHE A 475 -10.78 17.10 -36.60
N VAL A 476 -10.32 18.36 -36.51
CA VAL A 476 -10.91 19.51 -37.17
C VAL A 476 -9.85 20.25 -37.98
N ASP A 477 -10.27 20.98 -39.03
CA ASP A 477 -9.33 21.73 -39.86
C ASP A 477 -8.98 23.09 -39.25
N SER A 478 -9.80 23.61 -38.34
CA SER A 478 -9.55 24.91 -37.68
C SER A 478 -10.26 24.98 -36.33
N SER A 479 -9.73 25.83 -35.40
CA SER A 479 -10.41 26.14 -34.14
C SER A 479 -10.15 27.59 -33.73
N SER A 480 -11.22 28.25 -33.23
CA SER A 480 -11.15 29.55 -32.54
C SER A 480 -11.39 29.42 -31.03
N GLU A 481 -11.49 28.20 -30.53
CA GLU A 481 -11.69 27.84 -29.12
C GLU A 481 -10.60 26.91 -28.65
N ASP A 482 -10.54 26.69 -27.36
CA ASP A 482 -9.55 25.79 -26.72
C ASP A 482 -9.57 24.40 -27.36
N CYS A 483 -8.40 23.90 -27.73
CA CYS A 483 -8.26 22.65 -28.45
C CYS A 483 -6.90 21.97 -28.18
N TYR A 484 -6.77 20.77 -28.71
CA TYR A 484 -5.49 20.08 -28.77
C TYR A 484 -4.85 20.22 -30.14
N ILE A 485 -3.53 20.39 -30.17
CA ILE A 485 -2.78 20.50 -31.43
C ILE A 485 -1.55 19.59 -31.45
N PHE A 486 -1.22 19.07 -32.63
CA PHE A 486 0.01 18.37 -32.92
C PHE A 486 0.93 19.27 -33.76
N LEU A 487 2.18 19.40 -33.32
CA LEU A 487 3.21 20.15 -34.04
C LEU A 487 4.19 19.20 -34.73
N LYS A 488 4.68 19.56 -35.90
CA LYS A 488 5.66 18.78 -36.66
C LYS A 488 7.01 18.69 -35.93
N GLU A 489 7.52 19.80 -35.44
CA GLU A 489 8.61 19.88 -34.48
C GLU A 489 8.07 20.59 -33.23
N ASN A 490 8.24 19.94 -32.08
CA ASN A 490 7.67 20.39 -30.82
C ASN A 490 8.77 20.66 -29.76
N PRO A 491 8.91 21.93 -29.29
CA PRO A 491 9.87 22.23 -28.22
C PRO A 491 9.33 22.05 -26.81
N PHE A 492 8.02 21.80 -26.65
CA PHE A 492 7.40 21.68 -25.35
C PHE A 492 7.53 20.26 -24.78
N TYR A 493 8.04 20.12 -23.58
CA TYR A 493 8.15 18.86 -22.86
C TYR A 493 6.77 18.40 -22.39
N ALA A 494 6.42 17.15 -22.67
CA ALA A 494 5.21 16.53 -22.17
C ALA A 494 5.45 15.93 -20.77
N GLU A 495 4.45 16.01 -19.88
CA GLU A 495 4.54 15.43 -18.54
C GLU A 495 5.00 13.98 -18.61
N SER A 496 6.13 13.69 -18.00
CA SER A 496 6.74 12.35 -17.97
C SER A 496 7.78 12.22 -16.87
N GLY A 497 7.92 11.01 -16.30
CA GLY A 497 8.98 10.70 -15.32
C GLY A 497 8.93 11.55 -14.05
N GLY A 498 7.76 12.08 -13.69
CA GLY A 498 7.57 12.94 -12.52
C GLY A 498 7.88 14.43 -12.79
N GLN A 499 8.37 14.79 -13.97
CA GLN A 499 8.53 16.20 -14.36
C GLN A 499 7.23 16.70 -14.99
N VAL A 500 6.72 17.86 -14.56
CA VAL A 500 5.54 18.53 -15.14
C VAL A 500 5.82 19.01 -16.56
N SER A 501 4.74 19.21 -17.32
CA SER A 501 4.80 19.75 -18.68
C SER A 501 5.26 21.21 -18.73
N ASP A 502 5.76 21.60 -19.88
CA ASP A 502 6.03 23.00 -20.17
C ASP A 502 4.77 23.80 -20.43
N SER A 503 4.92 25.10 -20.30
CA SER A 503 3.96 26.09 -20.76
C SER A 503 4.62 27.16 -21.62
N GLY A 504 3.82 27.87 -22.36
CA GLY A 504 4.32 28.94 -23.22
C GLY A 504 3.30 29.44 -24.20
N TYR A 505 3.75 29.96 -25.37
CA TYR A 505 2.90 30.58 -26.33
C TYR A 505 3.19 30.08 -27.73
N LEU A 506 2.16 30.08 -28.55
CA LEU A 506 2.24 29.88 -30.00
C LEU A 506 1.63 31.10 -30.67
N LYS A 507 2.24 31.61 -31.74
CA LYS A 507 1.71 32.76 -32.46
C LYS A 507 2.07 32.74 -33.95
N ASN A 508 1.18 33.25 -34.76
CA ASN A 508 1.41 33.68 -36.14
C ASN A 508 0.60 34.96 -36.40
N ASP A 509 0.45 35.36 -37.65
CA ASP A 509 -0.30 36.57 -38.02
C ASP A 509 -1.83 36.40 -37.79
N ASN A 510 -2.33 35.18 -37.70
CA ASN A 510 -3.76 34.85 -37.65
C ASN A 510 -4.23 34.44 -36.23
N CYS A 511 -3.33 34.02 -35.33
CA CYS A 511 -3.72 33.60 -34.01
C CYS A 511 -2.62 33.77 -32.96
N LYS A 512 -3.07 33.85 -31.69
CA LYS A 512 -2.23 33.77 -30.51
C LYS A 512 -2.82 32.75 -29.56
N LEU A 513 -2.03 31.73 -29.18
CA LEU A 513 -2.41 30.63 -28.33
C LEU A 513 -1.51 30.56 -27.10
N GLU A 514 -2.07 30.17 -25.98
CA GLU A 514 -1.33 29.85 -24.76
C GLU A 514 -1.30 28.33 -24.56
N VAL A 515 -0.12 27.75 -24.38
CA VAL A 515 0.06 26.32 -24.09
C VAL A 515 -0.16 26.13 -22.59
N MET A 516 -1.28 25.51 -22.23
CA MET A 516 -1.69 25.27 -20.86
C MET A 516 -1.10 23.99 -20.34
N ASP A 517 -1.03 22.95 -21.18
CA ASP A 517 -0.53 21.63 -20.82
C ASP A 517 0.02 20.88 -22.03
N VAL A 518 0.92 19.94 -21.79
CA VAL A 518 1.46 19.06 -22.84
C VAL A 518 1.47 17.64 -22.31
N ILE A 519 0.72 16.79 -22.97
CA ILE A 519 0.54 15.39 -22.58
C ILE A 519 1.14 14.46 -23.62
N LYS A 520 1.51 13.27 -23.17
CA LYS A 520 1.99 12.23 -24.07
C LYS A 520 0.80 11.38 -24.52
N ALA A 521 0.49 11.41 -25.80
CA ALA A 521 -0.54 10.57 -26.41
C ALA A 521 -0.14 9.08 -26.34
N PRO A 522 -1.08 8.12 -26.45
CA PRO A 522 -0.81 6.69 -26.40
C PRO A 522 0.26 6.19 -27.39
N ASN A 523 0.36 6.82 -28.55
CA ASN A 523 1.37 6.56 -29.58
C ASN A 523 2.73 7.23 -29.30
N GLY A 524 2.91 7.88 -28.13
CA GLY A 524 4.14 8.57 -27.76
C GLY A 524 4.31 10.00 -28.27
N GLN A 525 3.37 10.51 -29.06
CA GLN A 525 3.39 11.87 -29.58
C GLN A 525 3.07 12.89 -28.48
N HIS A 526 3.63 14.10 -28.59
CA HIS A 526 3.32 15.19 -27.68
C HIS A 526 2.10 15.96 -28.18
N LEU A 527 1.07 16.02 -27.36
CA LEU A 527 -0.20 16.66 -27.65
C LEU A 527 -0.33 17.90 -26.77
N LEU A 528 -0.40 19.07 -27.40
CA LEU A 528 -0.46 20.35 -26.71
C LEU A 528 -1.93 20.74 -26.49
N TYR A 529 -2.33 20.94 -25.22
CA TYR A 529 -3.60 21.62 -24.91
C TYR A 529 -3.38 23.12 -24.92
N VAL A 530 -4.08 23.80 -25.83
CA VAL A 530 -3.91 25.23 -26.03
C VAL A 530 -5.21 25.99 -25.79
N LYS A 531 -5.05 27.13 -25.12
CA LYS A 531 -6.09 28.14 -24.98
C LYS A 531 -5.95 29.16 -26.09
N VAL A 532 -7.03 29.41 -26.87
CA VAL A 532 -7.03 30.41 -27.89
C VAL A 532 -7.23 31.78 -27.26
N LEU A 533 -6.21 32.62 -27.30
CA LEU A 533 -6.26 34.00 -26.78
C LEU A 533 -6.80 35.00 -27.82
N ASP A 534 -6.49 34.74 -29.08
CA ASP A 534 -6.93 35.59 -30.22
C ASP A 534 -6.87 34.81 -31.52
N GLY A 535 -7.82 35.08 -32.42
CA GLY A 535 -7.84 34.56 -33.79
C GLY A 535 -8.31 33.12 -33.94
N THR A 536 -7.83 32.46 -35.00
CA THR A 536 -8.19 31.09 -35.37
C THR A 536 -6.94 30.35 -35.82
N VAL A 537 -6.69 29.18 -35.22
CA VAL A 537 -5.62 28.26 -35.65
C VAL A 537 -6.16 27.33 -36.73
N ASN A 538 -5.39 27.12 -37.79
CA ASN A 538 -5.73 26.23 -38.91
C ASN A 538 -4.67 25.13 -39.05
N LYS A 539 -5.11 23.96 -39.49
CA LYS A 539 -4.23 22.88 -39.89
C LYS A 539 -3.36 23.34 -41.06
N GLY A 540 -2.06 23.04 -40.96
CA GLY A 540 -1.06 23.50 -41.92
C GLY A 540 -0.47 24.87 -41.63
N ASP A 541 -0.99 25.61 -40.63
CA ASP A 541 -0.43 26.90 -40.24
C ASP A 541 1.03 26.77 -39.85
N LYS A 542 1.87 27.71 -40.35
CA LYS A 542 3.19 27.93 -39.77
C LYS A 542 3.02 28.78 -38.52
N ILE A 543 3.60 28.36 -37.43
CA ILE A 543 3.44 28.96 -36.12
C ILE A 543 4.76 29.06 -35.38
N LEU A 544 5.04 30.20 -34.76
CA LEU A 544 6.21 30.41 -33.94
C LEU A 544 5.90 29.95 -32.51
N THR A 545 6.72 29.04 -32.01
CA THR A 545 6.62 28.48 -30.66
C THR A 545 7.53 29.22 -29.69
N HIS A 546 7.12 29.37 -28.45
CA HIS A 546 7.91 29.97 -27.37
C HIS A 546 7.64 29.30 -26.03
N VAL A 547 8.59 28.47 -25.53
CA VAL A 547 8.57 27.87 -24.20
C VAL A 547 8.97 28.92 -23.17
N LEU A 548 8.28 29.01 -22.05
CA LEU A 548 8.62 29.87 -20.91
C LEU A 548 9.97 29.45 -20.27
N LYS A 549 11.02 30.18 -20.71
CA LYS A 549 12.42 29.85 -20.33
C LYS A 549 12.66 29.82 -18.84
N GLU A 550 12.12 30.77 -18.10
CA GLU A 550 12.32 30.88 -16.65
C GLU A 550 11.70 29.68 -15.92
N LYS A 551 10.46 29.33 -16.30
CA LYS A 551 9.78 28.13 -15.77
C LYS A 551 10.56 26.86 -16.09
N ARG A 552 10.95 26.67 -17.35
CA ARG A 552 11.76 25.51 -17.77
C ARG A 552 13.08 25.43 -17.00
N LEU A 553 13.78 26.53 -16.81
CA LEU A 553 15.04 26.56 -16.10
C LEU A 553 14.85 26.19 -14.62
N ALA A 554 13.82 26.69 -13.95
CA ALA A 554 13.49 26.31 -12.58
C ALA A 554 13.19 24.80 -12.46
N ILE A 555 12.41 24.24 -13.39
CA ILE A 555 12.14 22.80 -13.46
C ILE A 555 13.44 22.01 -13.66
N MET A 556 14.33 22.44 -14.57
CA MET A 556 15.61 21.78 -14.84
C MET A 556 16.53 21.78 -13.61
N LYS A 557 16.57 22.89 -12.82
CA LYS A 557 17.31 22.98 -11.56
C LYS A 557 16.78 21.98 -10.54
N ASN A 558 15.47 21.97 -10.35
CA ASN A 558 14.81 21.03 -9.42
C ASN A 558 15.03 19.58 -9.88
N HIS A 559 14.88 19.26 -11.16
CA HIS A 559 15.04 17.89 -11.66
C HIS A 559 16.48 17.40 -11.54
N SER A 560 17.46 18.23 -11.89
CA SER A 560 18.87 17.85 -11.72
C SER A 560 19.24 17.64 -10.25
N SER A 561 18.60 18.38 -9.32
CA SER A 561 18.79 18.21 -7.89
C SER A 561 18.22 16.88 -7.37
N VAL A 562 17.19 16.30 -8.01
CA VAL A 562 16.68 14.94 -7.67
C VAL A 562 17.78 13.90 -7.82
N HIS A 563 18.54 13.94 -8.89
CA HIS A 563 19.67 13.02 -9.11
C HIS A 563 20.75 13.17 -8.03
N LEU A 564 21.11 14.42 -7.68
CA LEU A 564 22.07 14.68 -6.63
C LEU A 564 21.57 14.26 -5.25
N LEU A 565 20.27 14.44 -4.99
CA LEU A 565 19.60 13.99 -3.77
C LEU A 565 19.61 12.47 -3.64
N GLN A 566 19.19 11.76 -4.69
CA GLN A 566 19.22 10.28 -4.76
C GLN A 566 20.61 9.76 -4.43
N ARG A 567 21.63 10.32 -5.07
CA ARG A 567 23.02 9.90 -4.86
C ARG A 567 23.52 10.22 -3.45
N SER A 568 23.13 11.36 -2.90
CA SER A 568 23.50 11.76 -1.53
C SER A 568 22.85 10.88 -0.47
N LEU A 569 21.59 10.49 -0.70
CA LEU A 569 20.90 9.53 0.17
C LEU A 569 21.56 8.15 0.10
N GLN A 570 21.95 7.67 -1.08
CA GLN A 570 22.67 6.40 -1.22
C GLN A 570 24.01 6.40 -0.52
N GLU A 571 24.77 7.50 -0.59
CA GLU A 571 26.07 7.61 0.08
C GLU A 571 25.94 7.52 1.60
N LEU A 572 24.91 8.12 2.19
CA LEU A 572 24.72 8.19 3.63
C LEU A 572 23.90 7.02 4.21
N LEU A 573 22.97 6.47 3.44
CA LEU A 573 22.02 5.46 3.91
C LEU A 573 22.24 4.08 3.29
N GLY A 574 23.10 3.98 2.27
CA GLY A 574 23.41 2.73 1.55
C GLY A 574 22.73 2.61 0.19
N ASN A 575 23.36 1.79 -0.68
CA ASN A 575 22.94 1.62 -2.07
C ASN A 575 21.57 0.97 -2.28
N SER A 576 20.94 0.47 -1.21
CA SER A 576 19.58 -0.07 -1.26
C SER A 576 18.49 1.00 -1.30
N VAL A 577 18.85 2.27 -1.12
CA VAL A 577 17.93 3.40 -1.22
C VAL A 577 17.63 3.69 -2.69
N HIS A 578 16.36 3.59 -3.06
CA HIS A 578 15.90 3.85 -4.42
C HIS A 578 14.67 4.74 -4.43
N GLN A 579 14.53 5.50 -5.51
CA GLN A 579 13.34 6.29 -5.78
C GLN A 579 12.10 5.41 -5.85
N ALA A 580 11.09 5.74 -5.04
CA ALA A 580 9.75 5.17 -5.12
C ALA A 580 8.78 6.04 -5.94
N GLY A 581 9.07 7.34 -6.05
CA GLY A 581 8.32 8.30 -6.84
C GLY A 581 8.99 9.67 -6.84
N SER A 582 8.65 10.51 -7.80
CA SER A 582 9.07 11.91 -7.83
C SER A 582 8.00 12.80 -8.45
N LYS A 583 7.98 14.06 -8.07
CA LYS A 583 7.27 15.14 -8.77
C LYS A 583 8.15 16.38 -8.75
N VAL A 584 8.33 16.97 -9.93
CA VAL A 584 9.19 18.12 -10.13
C VAL A 584 8.41 19.19 -10.90
N ASP A 585 8.26 20.35 -10.29
CA ASP A 585 7.68 21.53 -10.90
C ASP A 585 8.63 22.75 -10.76
N GLU A 586 8.21 23.93 -11.19
CA GLU A 586 9.02 25.12 -11.14
C GLU A 586 9.30 25.63 -9.73
N ASN A 587 8.46 25.29 -8.74
CA ASN A 587 8.56 25.81 -7.37
C ASN A 587 9.33 24.86 -6.45
N MET A 588 9.11 23.53 -6.63
CA MET A 588 9.65 22.51 -5.72
C MET A 588 9.88 21.17 -6.40
N LEU A 589 10.58 20.32 -5.71
CA LEU A 589 10.65 18.89 -5.99
C LEU A 589 10.11 18.10 -4.81
N ARG A 590 9.46 16.99 -5.11
CA ARG A 590 9.12 15.94 -4.15
C ARG A 590 9.80 14.67 -4.58
N PHE A 591 10.44 14.02 -3.63
CA PHE A 591 11.19 12.80 -3.85
C PHE A 591 10.80 11.76 -2.81
N ASP A 592 10.17 10.70 -3.24
CA ASP A 592 9.80 9.56 -2.41
C ASP A 592 10.85 8.47 -2.56
N PHE A 593 11.34 7.93 -1.45
CA PHE A 593 12.35 6.87 -1.46
C PHE A 593 12.10 5.86 -0.34
N ASN A 594 12.60 4.65 -0.57
CA ASN A 594 12.53 3.58 0.41
C ASN A 594 13.72 3.62 1.37
N TYR A 595 13.44 3.54 2.67
CA TYR A 595 14.48 3.39 3.69
C TYR A 595 13.91 2.75 4.95
N GLN A 596 14.59 1.73 5.48
CA GLN A 596 14.10 0.95 6.61
C GLN A 596 14.50 1.50 7.98
N GLY A 597 15.39 2.49 8.02
CA GLY A 597 15.84 3.13 9.23
C GLY A 597 15.01 4.35 9.64
N LYS A 598 15.33 4.89 10.81
CA LYS A 598 14.81 6.19 11.27
C LYS A 598 15.70 7.31 10.75
N LEU A 599 15.11 8.31 10.13
CA LEU A 599 15.82 9.52 9.73
C LEU A 599 15.85 10.52 10.90
N SER A 600 17.05 10.93 11.31
CA SER A 600 17.22 12.02 12.27
C SER A 600 17.38 13.36 11.56
N ASP A 601 17.06 14.44 12.25
CA ASP A 601 17.23 15.79 11.70
C ASP A 601 18.69 16.08 11.33
N GLU A 602 19.66 15.59 12.11
CA GLU A 602 21.09 15.73 11.82
C GLU A 602 21.52 15.00 10.55
N LEU A 603 20.88 13.84 10.27
CA LEU A 603 21.14 13.09 9.05
C LEU A 603 20.61 13.84 7.82
N ILE A 604 19.42 14.45 7.93
CA ILE A 604 18.83 15.24 6.84
C ILE A 604 19.65 16.50 6.57
N VAL A 605 20.15 17.18 7.61
CA VAL A 605 21.10 18.29 7.45
C VAL A 605 22.34 17.85 6.66
N LYS A 606 22.90 16.66 6.96
CA LYS A 606 24.05 16.14 6.22
C LYS A 606 23.71 15.80 4.76
N VAL A 607 22.51 15.31 4.49
CA VAL A 607 22.04 15.07 3.12
C VAL A 607 22.01 16.38 2.34
N GLU A 608 21.40 17.43 2.90
CA GLU A 608 21.34 18.76 2.29
C GLU A 608 22.74 19.34 2.03
N GLU A 609 23.64 19.27 3.00
CA GLU A 609 25.02 19.72 2.87
C GLU A 609 25.75 18.96 1.75
N LEU A 610 25.53 17.66 1.64
CA LEU A 610 26.16 16.82 0.62
C LEU A 610 25.62 17.13 -0.79
N VAL A 611 24.32 17.40 -0.94
CA VAL A 611 23.73 17.88 -2.21
C VAL A 611 24.37 19.22 -2.60
N ASN A 612 24.44 20.18 -1.69
CA ASN A 612 25.05 21.49 -1.96
C ASN A 612 26.54 21.37 -2.28
N LYS A 613 27.26 20.45 -1.64
CA LYS A 613 28.67 20.15 -1.99
C LYS A 613 28.80 19.67 -3.44
N ARG A 614 27.88 18.78 -3.90
CA ARG A 614 27.84 18.31 -5.29
C ARG A 614 27.45 19.43 -6.27
N ILE A 615 26.55 20.31 -5.90
CA ILE A 615 26.21 21.51 -6.67
C ILE A 615 27.47 22.38 -6.87
N ASN A 616 28.17 22.68 -5.79
CA ASN A 616 29.35 23.54 -5.81
C ASN A 616 30.56 22.91 -6.50
N ALA A 617 30.59 21.57 -6.63
CA ALA A 617 31.63 20.88 -7.38
C ALA A 617 31.62 21.21 -8.89
N GLY A 618 30.49 21.65 -9.43
CA GLY A 618 30.40 22.12 -10.80
C GLY A 618 30.54 21.01 -11.83
N TYR A 619 29.85 19.88 -11.60
CA TYR A 619 29.83 18.77 -12.57
C TYR A 619 29.09 19.17 -13.82
N ASP A 620 29.66 18.84 -14.99
CA ASP A 620 28.96 18.91 -16.25
C ASP A 620 27.96 17.77 -16.36
N VAL A 621 26.80 18.06 -16.92
CA VAL A 621 25.75 17.09 -17.20
C VAL A 621 25.95 16.51 -18.59
N THR A 622 26.25 15.22 -18.66
CA THR A 622 26.43 14.53 -19.95
C THR A 622 25.24 13.65 -20.27
N ILE A 623 24.86 13.63 -21.53
CA ILE A 623 23.70 12.89 -22.04
C ILE A 623 24.17 11.98 -23.16
N GLU A 624 23.86 10.68 -23.03
CA GLU A 624 24.21 9.67 -24.03
C GLU A 624 22.99 8.82 -24.37
N TYR A 625 22.91 8.37 -25.62
CA TYR A 625 21.89 7.42 -26.05
C TYR A 625 22.58 6.07 -26.28
N LEU A 626 22.28 5.08 -25.43
CA LEU A 626 22.96 3.80 -25.40
C LEU A 626 21.96 2.64 -25.46
N PRO A 627 22.34 1.49 -26.01
CA PRO A 627 21.60 0.25 -25.79
C PRO A 627 21.48 -0.04 -24.29
N ILE A 628 20.30 -0.48 -23.84
CA ILE A 628 20.01 -0.67 -22.41
C ILE A 628 21.06 -1.56 -21.70
N LYS A 629 21.57 -2.60 -22.38
CA LYS A 629 22.59 -3.47 -21.83
C LYS A 629 23.93 -2.76 -21.60
N GLU A 630 24.27 -1.81 -22.44
CA GLU A 630 25.49 -0.98 -22.29
C GLU A 630 25.32 0.05 -21.19
N ALA A 631 24.14 0.68 -21.10
CA ALA A 631 23.82 1.59 -20.02
C ALA A 631 23.93 0.92 -18.64
N ILE A 632 23.40 -0.30 -18.48
CA ILE A 632 23.50 -1.07 -17.23
C ILE A 632 24.97 -1.43 -16.93
N LYS A 633 25.76 -1.85 -17.93
CA LYS A 633 27.20 -2.12 -17.76
C LYS A 633 27.98 -0.88 -17.31
N LYS A 634 27.56 0.32 -17.73
CA LYS A 634 28.13 1.60 -17.32
C LYS A 634 27.74 1.99 -15.87
N GLY A 635 26.85 1.23 -15.24
CA GLY A 635 26.38 1.48 -13.88
C GLY A 635 25.14 2.36 -13.82
N ALA A 636 24.42 2.54 -14.94
CA ALA A 636 23.19 3.31 -14.94
C ALA A 636 22.10 2.64 -14.11
N MET A 637 21.48 3.41 -13.21
CA MET A 637 20.33 2.96 -12.44
C MET A 637 19.09 2.88 -13.34
N ALA A 638 18.54 1.67 -13.47
CA ALA A 638 17.34 1.36 -14.24
C ALA A 638 16.21 1.01 -13.24
N LEU A 639 15.52 2.02 -12.70
CA LEU A 639 14.53 1.85 -11.63
C LEU A 639 13.16 1.37 -12.13
N PHE A 640 12.87 1.49 -13.42
CA PHE A 640 11.56 1.21 -14.02
C PHE A 640 11.73 0.31 -15.25
N SER A 641 12.19 -0.92 -15.02
CA SER A 641 12.57 -1.90 -16.07
C SER A 641 11.49 -2.09 -17.15
N ASP A 642 10.23 -1.87 -16.83
CA ASP A 642 9.09 -2.13 -17.71
C ASP A 642 8.77 -1.00 -18.72
N LYS A 643 9.54 0.10 -18.70
CA LYS A 643 9.27 1.30 -19.52
C LYS A 643 10.36 1.65 -20.52
N TYR A 644 11.45 0.89 -20.57
CA TYR A 644 12.61 1.24 -21.40
C TYR A 644 12.59 0.56 -22.76
N GLY A 645 12.84 1.32 -23.82
CA GLY A 645 13.09 0.79 -25.17
C GLY A 645 14.51 0.23 -25.33
N ASP A 646 14.83 -0.26 -26.50
CA ASP A 646 16.16 -0.82 -26.83
C ASP A 646 17.30 0.20 -26.69
N ILE A 647 17.03 1.47 -27.03
CA ILE A 647 17.93 2.62 -26.83
C ILE A 647 17.38 3.50 -25.72
N VAL A 648 18.21 3.78 -24.73
CA VAL A 648 17.85 4.55 -23.55
C VAL A 648 18.70 5.83 -23.45
N ARG A 649 18.10 6.88 -22.91
CA ARG A 649 18.78 8.14 -22.61
C ARG A 649 19.40 8.06 -21.23
N VAL A 650 20.72 8.10 -21.15
CA VAL A 650 21.53 8.06 -19.95
C VAL A 650 21.96 9.47 -19.59
N VAL A 651 21.62 9.90 -18.38
CA VAL A 651 22.03 11.19 -17.83
C VAL A 651 23.09 10.93 -16.74
N THR A 652 24.25 11.53 -16.90
CA THR A 652 25.34 11.46 -15.92
C THR A 652 25.58 12.84 -15.32
N ILE A 653 25.52 12.92 -13.98
CA ILE A 653 25.78 14.12 -13.20
C ILE A 653 26.81 13.76 -12.11
N GLY A 654 28.10 13.98 -12.36
CA GLY A 654 29.15 13.54 -11.48
C GLY A 654 29.17 12.02 -11.30
N ASP A 655 28.90 11.55 -10.08
CA ASP A 655 28.81 10.11 -9.75
C ASP A 655 27.38 9.52 -9.78
N SER A 656 26.39 10.30 -10.21
CA SER A 656 25.04 9.81 -10.50
C SER A 656 24.92 9.45 -11.98
N ILE A 657 24.52 8.22 -12.28
CA ILE A 657 24.27 7.75 -13.64
C ILE A 657 22.87 7.13 -13.66
N GLU A 658 21.93 7.74 -14.39
CA GLU A 658 20.52 7.33 -14.35
C GLU A 658 19.88 7.32 -15.73
N LEU A 659 18.91 6.43 -15.93
CA LEU A 659 18.02 6.45 -17.10
C LEU A 659 16.95 7.52 -16.89
N CYS A 660 17.07 8.65 -17.59
CA CYS A 660 16.18 9.78 -17.40
C CYS A 660 15.83 10.47 -18.70
N ALA A 661 14.53 10.67 -18.94
CA ALA A 661 14.00 11.40 -20.11
C ALA A 661 13.71 12.88 -19.80
N GLY A 662 13.94 13.37 -18.60
CA GLY A 662 13.67 14.74 -18.19
C GLY A 662 14.63 15.78 -18.76
N THR A 663 14.34 17.05 -18.49
CA THR A 663 15.20 18.16 -18.88
C THR A 663 16.12 18.53 -17.74
N HIS A 664 17.40 18.78 -18.05
CA HIS A 664 18.46 19.04 -17.05
C HIS A 664 19.26 20.29 -17.40
N ILE A 665 19.90 20.85 -16.39
CA ILE A 665 20.89 21.92 -16.56
C ILE A 665 22.19 21.37 -17.18
N ASP A 666 23.01 22.26 -17.74
CA ASP A 666 24.29 21.85 -18.33
C ASP A 666 25.41 21.63 -17.30
N ASN A 667 25.37 22.38 -16.18
CA ASN A 667 26.37 22.29 -15.11
C ASN A 667 25.71 22.48 -13.76
N THR A 668 26.12 21.68 -12.75
CA THR A 668 25.49 21.71 -11.41
C THR A 668 25.55 23.05 -10.71
N LYS A 669 26.56 23.91 -10.96
CA LYS A 669 26.61 25.27 -10.41
C LYS A 669 25.41 26.13 -10.79
N ASN A 670 24.79 25.84 -11.96
CA ASN A 670 23.63 26.57 -12.45
C ASN A 670 22.35 26.26 -11.63
N ILE A 671 22.38 25.30 -10.74
CA ILE A 671 21.31 25.07 -9.75
C ILE A 671 21.25 26.21 -8.75
N GLY A 672 22.42 26.77 -8.38
CA GLY A 672 22.56 27.75 -7.32
C GLY A 672 22.64 27.08 -5.94
N ARG A 673 21.55 27.04 -5.20
CA ARG A 673 21.44 26.39 -3.88
C ARG A 673 20.30 25.39 -3.88
N PHE A 674 20.35 24.46 -2.92
CA PHE A 674 19.32 23.48 -2.65
C PHE A 674 18.99 23.49 -1.16
N ALA A 675 17.72 23.44 -0.79
CA ALA A 675 17.28 23.28 0.59
C ALA A 675 16.10 22.32 0.71
N ILE A 676 16.13 21.52 1.77
CA ILE A 676 15.05 20.60 2.15
C ILE A 676 14.06 21.37 3.03
N ALA A 677 12.78 21.34 2.69
CA ALA A 677 11.73 21.97 3.48
C ALA A 677 11.09 20.98 4.46
N SER A 678 10.84 19.75 4.03
CA SER A 678 10.23 18.76 4.92
C SER A 678 10.67 17.34 4.60
N VAL A 679 10.60 16.48 5.61
CA VAL A 679 10.79 15.04 5.49
C VAL A 679 9.66 14.35 6.24
N GLU A 680 8.85 13.57 5.52
CA GLU A 680 7.67 12.91 6.05
C GLU A 680 7.73 11.39 5.83
N ASN A 681 7.28 10.62 6.81
CA ASN A 681 7.06 9.20 6.63
C ASN A 681 5.68 8.99 5.99
N LYS A 682 5.62 8.38 4.80
CA LYS A 682 4.39 8.14 4.02
C LYS A 682 3.86 6.71 4.14
N GLY A 683 4.40 5.93 5.02
CA GLY A 683 3.99 4.54 5.26
C GLY A 683 5.18 3.64 5.55
N THR A 684 4.98 2.35 5.40
CA THR A 684 6.03 1.37 5.69
C THR A 684 7.23 1.61 4.76
N ASP A 685 8.37 2.03 5.36
CA ASP A 685 9.65 2.22 4.67
C ASP A 685 9.69 3.24 3.54
N THR A 686 8.72 4.13 3.44
CA THR A 686 8.72 5.17 2.42
C THR A 686 8.78 6.55 3.07
N TYR A 687 9.80 7.31 2.73
CA TYR A 687 9.97 8.70 3.14
C TYR A 687 9.77 9.62 1.95
N ARG A 688 9.16 10.77 2.20
CA ARG A 688 9.03 11.86 1.23
C ARG A 688 9.88 13.03 1.66
N VAL A 689 10.78 13.48 0.79
CA VAL A 689 11.49 14.73 0.89
C VAL A 689 10.80 15.75 -0.01
N THR A 690 10.50 16.93 0.54
CA THR A 690 10.13 18.14 -0.22
C THR A 690 11.26 19.12 -0.15
N ALA A 691 11.70 19.62 -1.30
CA ALA A 691 12.85 20.53 -1.37
C ALA A 691 12.68 21.55 -2.51
N ALA A 692 13.48 22.58 -2.52
CA ALA A 692 13.51 23.60 -3.57
C ALA A 692 14.94 24.03 -3.90
N THR A 693 15.06 24.74 -5.03
CA THR A 693 16.33 25.30 -5.46
C THR A 693 16.24 26.83 -5.64
N ASP A 694 17.38 27.47 -5.45
CA ASP A 694 17.61 28.90 -5.76
C ASP A 694 16.55 29.84 -5.11
N ASN A 695 15.87 30.65 -5.89
CA ASN A 695 14.92 31.67 -5.41
C ASN A 695 13.67 31.09 -4.72
N ASN A 696 13.37 29.82 -4.94
CA ASN A 696 12.20 29.14 -4.34
C ASN A 696 12.48 28.58 -2.93
N ILE A 697 13.71 28.66 -2.45
CA ILE A 697 14.10 28.17 -1.12
C ILE A 697 13.37 28.92 -0.01
N VAL A 698 13.50 30.24 0.00
CA VAL A 698 12.91 31.09 1.07
C VAL A 698 11.38 30.94 1.13
N PRO A 699 10.63 31.00 0.02
CA PRO A 699 9.18 30.79 0.05
C PRO A 699 8.77 29.45 0.65
N ILE A 700 9.38 28.34 0.24
CA ILE A 700 8.97 27.00 0.70
C ILE A 700 9.36 26.75 2.15
N LEU A 701 10.53 27.25 2.60
CA LEU A 701 10.94 27.15 3.99
C LEU A 701 10.04 28.00 4.90
N LYS A 702 9.67 29.21 4.48
CA LYS A 702 8.71 30.06 5.21
C LYS A 702 7.35 29.41 5.35
N GLU A 703 6.84 28.76 4.30
CA GLU A 703 5.59 28.00 4.36
C GLU A 703 5.64 26.89 5.41
N GLU A 704 6.75 26.16 5.48
CA GLU A 704 6.93 25.11 6.49
C GLU A 704 7.10 25.67 7.90
N ILE A 705 7.90 26.72 8.09
CA ILE A 705 8.14 27.37 9.38
C ILE A 705 6.87 28.04 9.89
N SER A 706 5.99 28.57 9.02
CA SER A 706 4.74 29.20 9.43
C SER A 706 3.87 28.25 10.28
N LYS A 707 3.91 26.97 10.04
CA LYS A 707 3.17 25.95 10.82
C LYS A 707 3.65 25.90 12.27
N TYR A 708 4.96 26.01 12.50
CA TYR A 708 5.55 26.06 13.85
C TYR A 708 5.25 27.41 14.51
N ASN A 709 5.37 28.52 13.76
CA ASN A 709 5.11 29.87 14.27
C ASN A 709 3.64 30.03 14.68
N GLU A 710 2.68 29.55 13.93
CA GLU A 710 1.26 29.58 14.30
C GLU A 710 1.01 28.87 15.64
N GLU A 711 1.64 27.73 15.86
CA GLU A 711 1.52 27.01 17.12
C GLU A 711 2.23 27.74 18.25
N MET A 712 3.42 28.28 18.01
CA MET A 712 4.15 29.11 19.01
C MET A 712 3.34 30.33 19.43
N ILE A 713 2.70 31.01 18.47
CA ILE A 713 1.83 32.17 18.77
C ILE A 713 0.67 31.75 19.70
N ARG A 714 0.02 30.62 19.42
CA ARG A 714 -1.08 30.10 20.28
C ARG A 714 -0.60 29.79 21.69
N LEU A 715 0.58 29.21 21.83
CA LEU A 715 1.18 28.92 23.14
C LEU A 715 1.58 30.18 23.87
N LEU A 716 2.12 31.21 23.19
CA LEU A 716 2.45 32.51 23.76
C LEU A 716 1.20 33.25 24.24
N ASP A 717 0.09 33.16 23.50
CA ASP A 717 -1.18 33.72 23.95
C ASP A 717 -1.71 33.05 25.21
N LYS A 718 -1.49 31.74 25.34
CA LYS A 718 -1.80 31.00 26.57
C LYS A 718 -0.91 31.45 27.72
N ALA A 719 0.39 31.62 27.49
CA ALA A 719 1.32 32.13 28.48
C ALA A 719 0.92 33.55 28.98
N LYS A 720 0.55 34.46 28.05
CA LYS A 720 0.05 35.78 28.37
C LYS A 720 -1.19 35.75 29.25
N ARG A 721 -2.14 34.84 28.99
CA ARG A 721 -3.35 34.66 29.85
C ARG A 721 -2.97 34.26 31.24
N ILE A 722 -2.04 33.31 31.41
CA ILE A 722 -1.55 32.87 32.74
C ILE A 722 -0.87 34.04 33.46
N ILE A 723 -0.02 34.81 32.80
CA ILE A 723 0.65 35.99 33.39
C ILE A 723 -0.37 37.04 33.81
N ASN A 724 -1.39 37.31 33.03
CA ASN A 724 -2.45 38.26 33.39
C ASN A 724 -3.23 37.77 34.60
N GLU A 725 -3.65 36.50 34.62
CA GLU A 725 -4.32 35.92 35.79
C GLU A 725 -3.40 35.94 37.04
N ALA A 726 -2.11 35.69 36.87
CA ALA A 726 -1.15 35.82 37.97
C ALA A 726 -1.11 37.23 38.54
N LYS A 727 -1.07 38.27 37.69
CA LYS A 727 -1.11 39.67 38.10
C LYS A 727 -2.40 40.03 38.83
N GLU A 728 -3.55 39.56 38.35
CA GLU A 728 -4.87 39.77 39.02
C GLU A 728 -4.91 39.13 40.41
N ASN A 729 -4.11 38.10 40.62
CA ASN A 729 -3.95 37.44 41.92
C ASN A 729 -2.72 37.91 42.68
N ASP A 730 -2.09 39.06 42.37
CA ASP A 730 -0.82 39.55 42.93
C ASP A 730 0.28 38.48 43.04
N ILE A 731 0.39 37.65 42.04
CA ILE A 731 1.43 36.63 41.92
C ILE A 731 2.46 37.12 40.90
N ASP A 732 3.70 37.24 41.34
CA ASP A 732 4.78 37.67 40.47
C ASP A 732 5.31 36.51 39.66
N LEU A 733 5.10 36.56 38.31
CA LEU A 733 5.61 35.61 37.33
C LEU A 733 6.12 36.38 36.10
N GLU A 734 7.23 35.96 35.59
CA GLU A 734 7.79 36.47 34.36
C GLU A 734 7.83 35.39 33.29
N PHE A 735 7.56 35.75 32.05
CA PHE A 735 7.68 34.87 30.90
C PHE A 735 8.17 35.68 29.70
N ASN A 736 9.31 35.31 29.15
CA ASN A 736 9.90 35.94 27.98
C ASN A 736 10.25 34.89 26.93
N PHE A 737 9.68 35.02 25.75
CA PHE A 737 10.01 34.22 24.60
C PHE A 737 9.85 35.04 23.33
N ASN A 738 10.82 34.95 22.41
CA ASN A 738 10.79 35.67 21.14
C ASN A 738 10.83 34.69 19.98
N ILE A 739 10.02 34.92 18.96
CA ILE A 739 10.05 34.18 17.72
C ILE A 739 11.04 34.86 16.77
N ASP A 740 11.96 34.07 16.22
CA ASP A 740 12.85 34.56 15.17
C ASP A 740 12.09 34.66 13.84
N ASN A 741 12.15 35.81 13.21
CA ASN A 741 11.49 36.11 11.93
C ASN A 741 12.52 36.34 10.79
N SER A 742 13.76 35.90 10.95
CA SER A 742 14.76 35.97 9.87
C SER A 742 14.38 35.09 8.68
N ASP A 743 14.86 35.46 7.50
CA ASP A 743 14.64 34.67 6.31
C ASP A 743 15.38 33.32 6.41
N PRO A 744 14.67 32.18 6.32
CA PRO A 744 15.29 30.87 6.43
C PRO A 744 16.11 30.54 5.18
N GLU A 745 17.21 29.80 5.37
CA GLU A 745 18.14 29.47 4.31
C GLU A 745 18.33 27.97 4.06
N SER A 746 17.99 27.12 5.04
CA SER A 746 18.32 25.69 5.03
C SER A 746 17.39 24.88 5.92
N TYR A 747 17.51 23.57 5.86
CA TYR A 747 16.81 22.65 6.77
C TYR A 747 17.19 22.87 8.24
N LYS A 748 18.37 23.47 8.51
CA LYS A 748 18.76 23.83 9.88
C LYS A 748 17.77 24.81 10.53
N ASP A 749 17.17 25.70 9.73
CA ASP A 749 16.21 26.66 10.24
C ASP A 749 14.87 26.01 10.58
N ILE A 750 14.49 24.96 9.83
CA ILE A 750 13.36 24.10 10.17
C ILE A 750 13.60 23.39 11.51
N VAL A 751 14.78 22.81 11.68
CA VAL A 751 15.18 22.12 12.92
C VAL A 751 15.22 23.11 14.10
N TYR A 752 15.72 24.30 13.86
CA TYR A 752 15.76 25.37 14.87
C TYR A 752 14.35 25.71 15.36
N ASN A 753 13.42 26.03 14.46
CA ASN A 753 12.03 26.37 14.80
C ASN A 753 11.29 25.21 15.48
N LYS A 754 11.55 23.97 15.07
CA LYS A 754 11.01 22.76 15.72
C LYS A 754 11.51 22.65 17.18
N ASN A 755 12.77 22.95 17.44
CA ASN A 755 13.36 22.92 18.79
C ASN A 755 12.81 24.06 19.64
N GLU A 756 12.71 25.27 19.08
CA GLU A 756 12.10 26.43 19.77
C GLU A 756 10.66 26.13 20.20
N LEU A 757 9.87 25.52 19.35
CA LEU A 757 8.50 25.09 19.71
C LEU A 757 8.51 24.07 20.86
N ALA A 758 9.44 23.10 20.83
CA ALA A 758 9.58 22.13 21.91
C ALA A 758 9.99 22.81 23.25
N MET A 759 10.93 23.72 23.20
CA MET A 759 11.35 24.51 24.37
C MET A 759 10.20 25.35 24.92
N LEU A 760 9.45 26.04 24.06
CA LEU A 760 8.30 26.82 24.46
C LEU A 760 7.24 26.00 25.18
N ARG A 761 6.99 24.76 24.70
CA ARG A 761 6.06 23.84 25.37
C ARG A 761 6.50 23.46 26.78
N GLU A 762 7.79 23.22 26.99
CA GLU A 762 8.34 22.88 28.31
C GLU A 762 8.34 24.11 29.25
N GLU A 763 8.67 25.29 28.74
CA GLU A 763 8.63 26.54 29.53
C GLU A 763 7.19 26.90 29.91
N LEU A 764 6.22 26.74 29.01
CA LEU A 764 4.81 26.97 29.33
C LEU A 764 4.32 25.98 30.41
N LYS A 765 4.70 24.74 30.35
CA LYS A 765 4.35 23.74 31.37
C LYS A 765 4.97 24.09 32.75
N LYS A 766 6.17 24.61 32.74
CA LYS A 766 6.80 25.11 33.95
C LYS A 766 6.04 26.32 34.51
N LEU A 767 5.71 27.30 33.66
CA LEU A 767 4.93 28.47 34.03
C LEU A 767 3.57 28.09 34.66
N GLU A 768 2.84 27.12 34.06
CA GLU A 768 1.59 26.62 34.62
C GLU A 768 1.76 26.01 36.01
N LYS A 769 2.82 25.22 36.19
CA LYS A 769 3.16 24.61 37.46
C LYS A 769 3.50 25.67 38.52
N ASP A 770 4.33 26.63 38.17
CA ASP A 770 4.76 27.71 39.10
C ASP A 770 3.58 28.60 39.49
N PHE A 771 2.70 28.92 38.53
CA PHE A 771 1.45 29.64 38.78
C PHE A 771 0.55 28.90 39.78
N ASN A 772 0.27 27.63 39.53
CA ASN A 772 -0.56 26.83 40.42
C ASN A 772 0.04 26.67 41.81
N THR A 773 1.36 26.52 41.91
CA THR A 773 2.05 26.41 43.20
C THR A 773 1.95 27.72 44.00
N LYS A 774 2.28 28.87 43.40
CA LYS A 774 2.20 30.18 44.05
C LYS A 774 0.76 30.58 44.40
N LYS A 775 -0.19 30.25 43.54
CA LYS A 775 -1.62 30.45 43.79
C LYS A 775 -2.10 29.67 45.01
N SER A 776 -1.68 28.39 45.14
CA SER A 776 -1.93 27.55 46.29
C SER A 776 -1.26 28.06 47.56
N GLU A 777 0.00 28.50 47.49
CA GLU A 777 0.73 29.09 48.64
C GLU A 777 0.07 30.37 49.14
N LYS A 778 -0.35 31.25 48.25
CA LYS A 778 -1.09 32.47 48.60
C LYS A 778 -2.44 32.16 49.28
N SER A 779 -3.19 31.20 48.77
CA SER A 779 -4.45 30.74 49.32
C SER A 779 -4.26 30.12 50.72
N VAL A 780 -3.12 29.50 51.01
CA VAL A 780 -2.78 28.99 52.35
C VAL A 780 -2.33 30.08 53.31
N SER A 781 -1.69 31.16 52.82
CA SER A 781 -1.27 32.30 53.68
C SER A 781 -2.48 33.12 54.19
N ASP A 782 -3.61 33.03 53.53
CA ASP A 782 -4.82 33.82 53.91
C ASP A 782 -5.80 33.04 54.84
N LEU A 783 -5.22 32.16 55.67
CA LEU A 783 -5.99 31.37 56.68
C LEU A 783 -6.67 32.20 57.76
N SER A 784 -6.29 33.45 57.95
CA SER A 784 -6.85 34.34 58.93
C SER A 784 -8.37 34.50 58.75
N SER A 785 -8.83 34.64 57.51
CA SER A 785 -10.27 34.79 57.20
C SER A 785 -11.10 33.59 57.60
N PHE A 786 -10.55 32.37 57.50
CA PHE A 786 -11.22 31.15 57.95
C PHE A 786 -11.18 30.99 59.46
N LEU A 787 -10.12 31.50 60.16
CA LEU A 787 -10.04 31.46 61.61
C LEU A 787 -11.03 32.46 62.25
N ASP A 788 -11.37 33.53 61.56
CA ASP A 788 -12.33 34.54 62.06
C ASP A 788 -13.77 34.02 62.11
N ILE A 789 -14.11 32.97 61.30
CA ILE A 789 -15.45 32.39 61.28
C ILE A 789 -15.57 31.11 62.11
N LYS A 790 -14.56 30.78 62.95
CA LYS A 790 -14.61 29.62 63.83
C LYS A 790 -15.70 29.77 64.87
N GLU A 791 -16.47 28.71 65.09
CA GLU A 791 -17.55 28.61 66.11
C GLU A 791 -17.26 27.43 67.02
N ASP A 792 -17.56 27.56 68.29
CA ASP A 792 -17.60 26.39 69.19
C ASP A 792 -19.02 25.81 69.19
N ILE A 793 -19.16 24.59 68.70
CA ILE A 793 -20.41 23.88 68.67
C ILE A 793 -20.25 22.60 69.46
N ASN A 794 -20.91 22.55 70.64
CA ASN A 794 -20.90 21.40 71.55
C ASN A 794 -19.48 20.96 71.99
N GLY A 795 -18.59 21.94 72.19
CA GLY A 795 -17.20 21.72 72.60
C GLY A 795 -16.31 21.27 71.44
N ILE A 796 -16.72 21.38 70.20
CA ILE A 796 -15.95 21.15 68.99
C ILE A 796 -15.70 22.46 68.25
N THR A 797 -14.45 22.85 68.05
CA THR A 797 -14.11 24.03 67.23
C THR A 797 -14.46 23.75 65.79
N THR A 798 -15.45 24.37 65.21
CA THR A 798 -15.94 24.18 63.86
C THR A 798 -15.65 25.35 62.95
N ILE A 799 -15.22 25.03 61.71
CA ILE A 799 -15.18 25.98 60.61
C ILE A 799 -15.99 25.34 59.47
N ILE A 800 -17.12 25.95 59.14
CA ILE A 800 -17.99 25.50 58.05
C ILE A 800 -18.20 26.68 57.12
N SER A 801 -17.72 26.60 55.89
CA SER A 801 -17.80 27.72 54.94
C SER A 801 -18.01 27.28 53.52
N ILE A 802 -18.70 28.17 52.77
CA ILE A 802 -18.73 28.09 51.29
C ILE A 802 -17.58 28.88 50.71
N THR A 803 -16.92 28.32 49.78
CA THR A 803 -15.80 28.96 49.04
C THR A 803 -16.08 28.85 47.52
N ASN A 804 -15.41 29.69 46.74
CA ASN A 804 -15.50 29.72 45.29
C ASN A 804 -14.10 29.84 44.71
N GLY A 805 -13.84 29.23 43.55
CA GLY A 805 -12.61 29.40 42.79
C GLY A 805 -11.34 28.66 43.28
N TYR A 806 -11.48 27.79 44.29
CA TYR A 806 -10.38 26.95 44.74
C TYR A 806 -10.37 25.60 44.03
N ASP A 807 -9.19 25.13 43.66
CA ASP A 807 -9.01 23.74 43.24
C ASP A 807 -8.99 22.76 44.43
N ILE A 808 -9.27 21.52 44.19
CA ILE A 808 -9.39 20.47 45.24
C ILE A 808 -8.11 20.30 46.08
N ASN A 809 -6.93 20.52 45.46
CA ASN A 809 -5.65 20.37 46.18
C ASN A 809 -5.38 21.56 47.12
N THR A 810 -5.76 22.73 46.69
CA THR A 810 -5.71 23.95 47.54
C THR A 810 -6.67 23.78 48.72
N LEU A 811 -7.89 23.33 48.50
CA LEU A 811 -8.82 23.03 49.60
C LEU A 811 -8.27 22.00 50.59
N ARG A 812 -7.59 20.95 50.12
CA ARG A 812 -6.92 19.95 51.01
C ARG A 812 -5.87 20.56 51.86
N GLN A 813 -5.07 21.50 51.33
CA GLN A 813 -4.04 22.19 52.07
C GLN A 813 -4.63 23.12 53.11
N ILE A 814 -5.68 23.88 52.76
CA ILE A 814 -6.39 24.80 53.68
C ILE A 814 -6.99 24.04 54.86
N VAL A 815 -7.81 22.99 54.63
CA VAL A 815 -8.42 22.22 55.71
C VAL A 815 -7.40 21.51 56.57
N SER A 816 -6.25 21.12 55.98
CA SER A 816 -5.15 20.48 56.73
C SER A 816 -4.44 21.48 57.61
N ALA A 817 -4.15 22.67 57.08
CA ALA A 817 -3.48 23.75 57.82
C ALA A 817 -4.36 24.24 58.97
N LEU A 818 -5.66 24.45 58.73
CA LEU A 818 -6.63 24.85 59.77
C LEU A 818 -6.77 23.77 60.84
N SER A 819 -6.88 22.51 60.44
CA SER A 819 -7.02 21.39 61.40
C SER A 819 -5.78 21.16 62.28
N ASN A 820 -4.58 21.51 61.76
CA ASN A 820 -3.36 21.43 62.57
C ASN A 820 -3.16 22.59 63.56
N GLN A 821 -3.89 23.72 63.37
CA GLN A 821 -3.83 24.91 64.25
C GLN A 821 -4.89 24.89 65.36
N LEU A 822 -5.87 24.03 65.26
CA LEU A 822 -6.99 24.00 66.21
C LEU A 822 -7.08 22.63 66.88
N ASP A 823 -7.40 22.69 68.23
CA ASP A 823 -7.65 21.47 68.96
C ASP A 823 -9.14 21.07 68.88
N ASN A 824 -9.44 19.75 68.98
CA ASN A 824 -10.77 19.20 68.96
C ASN A 824 -11.69 19.88 67.89
N ASN A 825 -11.26 19.79 66.62
CA ASN A 825 -11.85 20.56 65.53
C ASN A 825 -12.63 19.73 64.53
N PHE A 826 -13.50 20.42 63.79
CA PHE A 826 -14.14 19.94 62.57
C PHE A 826 -14.16 21.09 61.55
N ILE A 827 -13.56 20.84 60.40
CA ILE A 827 -13.43 21.82 59.30
C ILE A 827 -14.11 21.24 58.09
N LEU A 828 -15.06 21.96 57.51
CA LEU A 828 -15.79 21.63 56.29
C LEU A 828 -15.80 22.82 55.34
N LEU A 829 -15.21 22.65 54.19
CA LEU A 829 -15.28 23.63 53.12
C LEU A 829 -16.08 23.05 51.96
N ALA A 830 -17.02 23.82 51.44
CA ALA A 830 -17.80 23.52 50.26
C ALA A 830 -17.47 24.54 49.17
N ASN A 831 -16.77 24.10 48.14
CA ASN A 831 -16.38 24.99 47.04
C ASN A 831 -17.34 24.85 45.89
N ILE A 832 -18.02 25.93 45.54
CA ILE A 832 -18.90 26.00 44.38
C ILE A 832 -18.10 26.47 43.17
N ASN A 833 -18.16 25.69 42.10
CA ASN A 833 -17.49 25.97 40.83
C ASN A 833 -18.38 26.82 39.90
N ASP A 834 -17.80 27.38 38.84
CA ASP A 834 -18.52 28.24 37.88
C ASP A 834 -19.67 27.53 37.16
N ASP A 835 -19.60 26.20 37.04
CA ASP A 835 -20.61 25.33 36.42
C ASP A 835 -21.71 24.91 37.42
N ASN A 836 -21.76 25.55 38.60
CA ASN A 836 -22.63 25.21 39.71
C ASN A 836 -22.45 23.81 40.33
N SER A 837 -21.38 23.12 39.99
CA SER A 837 -20.96 21.92 40.73
C SER A 837 -20.36 22.32 42.08
N VAL A 838 -20.35 21.39 43.05
CA VAL A 838 -19.78 21.66 44.37
C VAL A 838 -18.82 20.59 44.78
N ASN A 839 -17.66 20.99 45.35
CA ASN A 839 -16.69 20.09 45.96
C ASN A 839 -16.71 20.24 47.47
N TYR A 840 -16.99 19.17 48.19
CA TYR A 840 -16.94 19.13 49.64
C TYR A 840 -15.60 18.53 50.10
N ILE A 841 -15.01 19.15 51.09
CA ILE A 841 -13.84 18.60 51.76
C ILE A 841 -13.95 18.83 53.28
N ALA A 842 -13.72 17.79 54.04
CA ALA A 842 -13.81 17.85 55.49
C ALA A 842 -12.61 17.19 56.16
N LYS A 843 -12.13 17.78 57.24
CA LYS A 843 -11.09 17.22 58.12
C LYS A 843 -11.47 17.51 59.57
N SER A 844 -11.18 16.50 60.41
CA SER A 844 -11.45 16.60 61.86
C SER A 844 -10.40 15.86 62.65
N ASN A 845 -9.99 16.39 63.80
CA ASN A 845 -9.23 15.67 64.82
C ASN A 845 -10.08 15.30 66.06
N SER A 846 -11.36 15.58 65.98
CA SER A 846 -12.35 15.19 67.07
C SER A 846 -12.77 13.75 66.89
N ASN A 847 -12.71 12.96 67.96
CA ASN A 847 -13.20 11.60 67.98
C ASN A 847 -14.72 11.46 67.86
N ARG A 848 -15.46 12.55 68.01
CA ARG A 848 -16.93 12.61 68.00
C ARG A 848 -17.49 12.79 66.61
N VAL A 849 -16.74 13.30 65.71
CA VAL A 849 -17.17 13.62 64.31
C VAL A 849 -16.68 12.57 63.31
N ASN A 850 -17.55 12.14 62.42
CA ASN A 850 -17.17 11.29 61.27
C ASN A 850 -17.26 12.06 59.93
N CYS A 851 -16.13 12.51 59.43
CA CYS A 851 -16.09 13.27 58.17
C CYS A 851 -16.65 12.47 57.00
N GLY A 852 -16.41 11.14 56.97
CA GLY A 852 -16.86 10.26 55.88
C GLY A 852 -18.36 10.23 55.73
N ASP A 853 -19.09 10.10 56.84
CA ASP A 853 -20.56 10.04 56.83
C ASP A 853 -21.15 11.41 56.45
N ILE A 854 -20.60 12.52 56.98
CA ILE A 854 -21.05 13.87 56.67
C ILE A 854 -20.85 14.22 55.18
N VAL A 855 -19.65 14.00 54.67
CA VAL A 855 -19.38 14.35 53.27
C VAL A 855 -20.14 13.44 52.29
N LYS A 856 -20.37 12.17 52.65
CA LYS A 856 -21.16 11.26 51.83
C LYS A 856 -22.62 11.75 51.76
N ASP A 857 -23.24 12.16 52.90
CA ASP A 857 -24.60 12.71 52.92
C ASP A 857 -24.70 13.98 52.09
N LEU A 858 -23.74 14.91 52.25
CA LEU A 858 -23.70 16.15 51.47
C LEU A 858 -23.63 15.89 49.96
N ALA A 859 -22.72 15.03 49.56
CA ALA A 859 -22.50 14.70 48.16
C ALA A 859 -23.73 14.02 47.51
N VAL A 860 -24.36 13.07 48.21
CA VAL A 860 -25.56 12.40 47.72
C VAL A 860 -26.72 13.39 47.58
N ARG A 861 -26.95 14.29 48.57
CA ARG A 861 -28.01 15.29 48.49
C ARG A 861 -27.80 16.33 47.40
N SER A 862 -26.53 16.61 47.03
CA SER A 862 -26.18 17.50 45.92
C SER A 862 -26.03 16.76 44.56
N SER A 863 -26.64 15.58 44.43
CA SER A 863 -26.65 14.76 43.21
C SER A 863 -25.26 14.33 42.80
N GLY A 864 -24.44 13.85 43.73
CA GLY A 864 -23.09 13.40 43.47
C GLY A 864 -22.67 12.23 44.35
N ASN A 865 -21.38 12.08 44.55
CA ASN A 865 -20.79 11.01 45.34
C ASN A 865 -19.60 11.51 46.16
N GLY A 866 -19.39 10.88 47.32
CA GLY A 866 -18.32 11.25 48.23
C GLY A 866 -18.07 10.22 49.31
N GLY A 867 -17.01 10.42 50.09
CA GLY A 867 -16.70 9.55 51.21
C GLY A 867 -15.30 9.78 51.75
N GLY A 868 -14.89 9.00 52.68
CA GLY A 868 -13.62 9.10 53.37
C GLY A 868 -13.60 8.29 54.65
N ASN A 869 -12.69 8.62 55.56
CA ASN A 869 -12.63 8.05 56.89
C ASN A 869 -13.15 9.06 57.95
N LYS A 870 -13.04 8.71 59.22
CA LYS A 870 -13.50 9.58 60.35
C LYS A 870 -12.78 10.91 60.37
N SER A 871 -11.49 10.99 60.03
CA SER A 871 -10.66 12.18 60.17
C SER A 871 -10.57 13.02 58.88
N PHE A 872 -10.86 12.44 57.69
CA PHE A 872 -10.77 13.14 56.41
C PHE A 872 -11.76 12.54 55.41
N ALA A 873 -12.43 13.39 54.72
CA ALA A 873 -13.34 13.01 53.63
C ALA A 873 -13.40 14.06 52.52
N GLN A 874 -13.73 13.61 51.33
CA GLN A 874 -13.99 14.47 50.18
C GLN A 874 -15.13 13.93 49.33
N GLY A 875 -15.87 14.81 48.65
CA GLY A 875 -16.93 14.44 47.75
C GLY A 875 -17.28 15.59 46.82
N GLY A 876 -18.16 15.33 45.86
CA GLY A 876 -18.68 16.38 45.00
C GLY A 876 -20.13 16.13 44.59
N GLY A 877 -20.79 17.18 44.15
CA GLY A 877 -22.16 17.17 43.65
C GLY A 877 -22.33 18.08 42.45
N THR A 878 -23.43 17.89 41.73
CA THR A 878 -23.74 18.69 40.52
C THR A 878 -24.66 19.87 40.80
N ASP A 879 -25.19 19.97 42.01
CA ASP A 879 -26.09 21.06 42.41
C ASP A 879 -25.53 21.81 43.63
N GLY A 880 -24.80 22.87 43.36
CA GLY A 880 -24.24 23.79 44.36
C GLY A 880 -25.27 24.74 44.97
N SER A 881 -26.44 24.92 44.37
CA SER A 881 -27.47 25.88 44.84
C SER A 881 -28.03 25.56 46.21
N ILE A 882 -28.06 24.28 46.60
CA ILE A 882 -28.58 23.80 47.89
C ILE A 882 -27.52 23.75 49.00
N THR A 883 -26.25 24.05 48.70
CA THR A 883 -25.11 23.90 49.60
C THR A 883 -25.31 24.65 50.92
N SER A 884 -25.77 25.90 50.90
CA SER A 884 -25.96 26.70 52.10
C SER A 884 -26.92 26.00 53.09
N LYS A 885 -28.03 25.46 52.62
CA LYS A 885 -29.00 24.72 53.46
C LYS A 885 -28.42 23.40 54.00
N LEU A 886 -27.59 22.72 53.20
CA LEU A 886 -26.94 21.49 53.62
C LEU A 886 -25.89 21.75 54.70
N LEU A 887 -25.13 22.83 54.63
CA LEU A 887 -24.14 23.18 55.68
C LEU A 887 -24.80 23.58 57.01
N GLU A 888 -25.99 24.20 57.01
CA GLU A 888 -26.72 24.46 58.23
C GLU A 888 -27.20 23.13 58.91
N ASN A 889 -27.63 22.14 58.11
CA ASN A 889 -27.95 20.83 58.64
C ASN A 889 -26.75 20.15 59.30
N VAL A 890 -25.55 20.34 58.76
CA VAL A 890 -24.30 19.83 59.35
C VAL A 890 -24.03 20.46 60.73
N LYS A 891 -24.28 21.78 60.88
CA LYS A 891 -24.14 22.46 62.19
C LYS A 891 -25.12 21.84 63.23
N GLU A 892 -26.35 21.50 62.79
CA GLU A 892 -27.34 20.84 63.70
C GLU A 892 -26.88 19.40 64.09
N ILE A 893 -26.30 18.66 63.12
CA ILE A 893 -25.73 17.33 63.41
C ILE A 893 -24.66 17.43 64.46
N ILE A 894 -23.78 18.43 64.40
CA ILE A 894 -22.68 18.59 65.37
C ILE A 894 -23.21 19.05 66.72
N ARG A 895 -24.29 19.85 66.82
CA ARG A 895 -24.96 20.24 68.04
C ARG A 895 -25.52 19.03 68.81
N ASN A 896 -25.94 18.02 68.09
CA ASN A 896 -26.58 16.84 68.64
C ASN A 896 -25.58 15.66 68.90
N LEU A 897 -24.30 15.82 68.63
CA LEU A 897 -23.27 14.87 68.94
C LEU A 897 -22.86 15.02 70.38
#